data_10451e2c18a0c7b0e621e908f4019a74
#
_entry.id   10451e2c18a0c7b0e621e908f4019a74
#
_cell.length_a   1.000
_cell.length_b   1.000
_cell.length_c   1.000
_cell.angle_alpha   90.00
_cell.angle_beta   90.00
_cell.angle_gamma   90.00
#
_symmetry.space_group_name_H-M   'P 1'
#
loop_
_entity.id
_entity.type
_entity.pdbx_description
1 polymer ?
#
loop_
_entity_poly.entity_id
_entity_poly.type
_entity_poly.pdbx_seq_one_letter_code
_entity_poly.pdbx_strand_id
1 'polypeptide(L)'
;MRNHWLNCRWLCGRKRAIALAAAALALAGAAHAQRLPKTVAPLHYTLRLTPDLEHAAYSGDESITVKLATATDAITLNAIQIHFGPVSIDDNGRQMPGAVTLDEAKQQATLHFGHALSVGEHTLHIAFTGTLNGELRGFYLSKTARRNYAVTQFESTDARRAFPCFDEPAMKATFDITLLVNRGDTAISNTNIVSDTPVDGGIHHALHFAVTPRMSTYLVAFLVGDFQCVSGSSDGVPIRACATPDQVQYGTFALKAAEFVLHYYNTYFGIPYPMPKLDMIALPDFEAGAMENFGAITYRETDLLVDEHHASVDALKRVADVVAHEMAHQWFGDMVTMQWWNNIWLNEGFATWMENKPVEAWKPEWKISQSVAADTQTTLNLDARRVTRTIRAEADTPDEINEMFDGITYGKAGAVLLMMENYEGKEVFRQGVHNYLAAHLYGNATAEDFWNAQTAASHKPIDKIMASFVVQPGVPLLKAGDVAQNTIHVTQQRFFLNPGVASKPQTWSIPVCIATAGKQNCQIADTPDATLHAALHATAASFLNAGGKGYYRTEYPATTFSALAAHAESSLTPEERISLLGDTWALAQANHVKVGDFLSLATQMANDTNSQVMGTIIVDVNAIAERVAANEAQRTQLAAWVRQTFKPAYAKLGAPSAKDSPETLEMRAELLRFVAATGHDPQVIAQAKMITDAALKNPASVDATLAPVAQEVAARFGDAALFSRLQQQSEHAANPQTRESALRALARFENPTLETQALAYAVSGRVRNQDVAAMLVIELMNRNTQAVAWQFIQDHFPAVLAQLTASSGASMVGATGHFCSAEMQRQVKAFFATHIIPSSAHALGRATDQIGDCITLRDDQQANLTGWLSAH
;
A
#
# COMPACT_ATOMS: atom_id res chain seq x y z
N MET A 1 -51.77 -19.40 54.47
CA MET A 1 -50.30 -19.14 54.54
C MET A 1 -49.55 -19.85 53.44
N ARG A 2 -49.72 -19.50 52.20
CA ARG A 2 -48.95 -20.02 51.09
C ARG A 2 -49.10 -18.99 49.95
N ASN A 3 -48.24 -17.96 49.90
CA ASN A 3 -48.08 -17.09 48.70
C ASN A 3 -47.05 -15.96 48.85
N HIS A 4 -46.09 -16.07 49.79
CA HIS A 4 -45.08 -14.98 49.97
C HIS A 4 -43.62 -15.40 49.70
N TRP A 5 -43.36 -16.62 49.22
CA TRP A 5 -41.96 -17.12 49.01
C TRP A 5 -41.48 -17.12 47.54
N LEU A 6 -42.36 -16.88 46.58
CA LEU A 6 -41.99 -16.91 45.15
C LEU A 6 -41.50 -15.57 44.58
N ASN A 7 -41.83 -14.44 45.21
CA ASN A 7 -41.46 -13.12 44.69
C ASN A 7 -40.04 -12.65 45.08
N CYS A 8 -39.42 -13.23 46.10
CA CYS A 8 -38.07 -12.82 46.54
C CYS A 8 -36.93 -13.43 45.71
N ARG A 9 -37.15 -14.63 45.12
CA ARG A 9 -36.13 -15.30 44.27
C ARG A 9 -36.02 -14.69 42.88
N TRP A 10 -37.09 -14.12 42.34
CA TRP A 10 -37.09 -13.48 41.01
C TRP A 10 -36.43 -12.10 41.01
N LEU A 11 -36.59 -11.33 42.06
CA LEU A 11 -35.96 -10.02 42.21
C LEU A 11 -34.47 -10.10 42.56
N CYS A 12 -34.02 -11.12 43.29
CA CYS A 12 -32.60 -11.33 43.56
C CYS A 12 -31.85 -11.87 42.35
N GLY A 13 -32.47 -12.71 41.48
CA GLY A 13 -31.90 -13.19 40.24
C GLY A 13 -31.70 -12.08 39.20
N ARG A 14 -32.67 -11.17 39.06
CA ARG A 14 -32.57 -10.01 38.15
C ARG A 14 -31.52 -8.99 38.57
N LYS A 15 -31.40 -8.71 39.87
CA LYS A 15 -30.33 -7.80 40.36
C LYS A 15 -28.93 -8.37 40.19
N ARG A 16 -28.73 -9.70 40.32
CA ARG A 16 -27.46 -10.38 40.05
C ARG A 16 -27.15 -10.47 38.57
N ALA A 17 -28.14 -10.69 37.70
CA ALA A 17 -27.95 -10.68 36.24
C ALA A 17 -27.66 -9.27 35.72
N ILE A 18 -28.30 -8.24 36.24
CA ILE A 18 -28.00 -6.84 35.88
C ILE A 18 -26.64 -6.39 36.43
N ALA A 19 -26.23 -6.83 37.62
CA ALA A 19 -24.90 -6.53 38.15
C ALA A 19 -23.78 -7.28 37.40
N LEU A 20 -24.02 -8.51 36.96
CA LEU A 20 -23.08 -9.25 36.10
C LEU A 20 -23.02 -8.71 34.68
N ALA A 21 -24.13 -8.25 34.11
CA ALA A 21 -24.16 -7.59 32.83
C ALA A 21 -23.50 -6.18 32.88
N ALA A 22 -23.70 -5.43 33.97
CA ALA A 22 -23.04 -4.14 34.19
C ALA A 22 -21.52 -4.32 34.46
N ALA A 23 -21.11 -5.38 35.15
CA ALA A 23 -19.68 -5.73 35.35
C ALA A 23 -19.02 -6.24 34.06
N ALA A 24 -19.76 -7.00 33.25
CA ALA A 24 -19.27 -7.42 31.91
C ALA A 24 -19.18 -6.25 30.94
N LEU A 25 -20.11 -5.28 30.97
CA LEU A 25 -20.03 -4.04 30.19
C LEU A 25 -18.92 -3.09 30.70
N ALA A 26 -18.67 -3.06 32.01
CA ALA A 26 -17.58 -2.28 32.59
C ALA A 26 -16.20 -2.92 32.32
N LEU A 27 -16.12 -4.27 32.21
CA LEU A 27 -14.91 -4.98 31.80
C LEU A 27 -14.66 -4.91 30.27
N ALA A 28 -15.70 -4.80 29.44
CA ALA A 28 -15.56 -4.57 28.02
C ALA A 28 -15.18 -3.12 27.67
N GLY A 29 -15.46 -2.15 28.56
CA GLY A 29 -15.09 -0.73 28.37
C GLY A 29 -13.73 -0.34 28.92
N ALA A 30 -13.01 -1.25 29.59
CA ALA A 30 -11.70 -0.95 30.20
C ALA A 30 -10.49 -1.48 29.41
N ALA A 31 -10.70 -2.04 28.22
CA ALA A 31 -9.66 -2.80 27.49
C ALA A 31 -8.89 -2.01 26.42
N HIS A 32 -9.18 -0.74 26.12
CA HIS A 32 -8.69 -0.17 24.87
C HIS A 32 -8.09 1.23 24.90
N ALA A 33 -7.54 1.75 25.97
CA ALA A 33 -6.75 2.97 25.86
C ALA A 33 -5.26 2.64 25.95
N GLN A 34 -4.62 2.32 24.81
CA GLN A 34 -3.16 2.29 24.71
C GLN A 34 -2.57 3.70 24.55
N ARG A 35 -3.41 4.74 24.54
CA ARG A 35 -3.03 6.14 24.45
C ARG A 35 -2.28 6.59 25.69
N LEU A 36 -1.24 7.38 25.49
CA LEU A 36 -0.48 7.98 26.58
C LEU A 36 -1.27 9.11 27.26
N PRO A 37 -1.05 9.35 28.58
CA PRO A 37 -1.63 10.50 29.27
C PRO A 37 -1.18 11.83 28.65
N LYS A 38 -2.11 12.72 28.35
CA LYS A 38 -1.81 14.05 27.77
C LYS A 38 -1.25 15.06 28.78
N THR A 39 -0.98 14.63 29.99
CA THR A 39 -0.43 15.46 31.07
C THR A 39 1.06 15.68 30.96
N VAL A 40 1.74 14.90 30.12
CA VAL A 40 3.18 14.98 29.83
C VAL A 40 3.37 15.10 28.33
N ALA A 41 4.23 16.01 27.90
CA ALA A 41 4.60 16.18 26.51
C ALA A 41 6.12 16.21 26.36
N PRO A 42 6.73 15.45 25.43
CA PRO A 42 8.14 15.55 25.12
C PRO A 42 8.44 16.85 24.39
N LEU A 43 9.62 17.41 24.62
CA LEU A 43 10.13 18.59 23.93
C LEU A 43 11.39 18.28 23.13
N HIS A 44 12.31 17.50 23.73
CA HIS A 44 13.61 17.21 23.15
C HIS A 44 14.14 15.87 23.64
N TYR A 45 14.75 15.11 22.75
CA TYR A 45 15.50 13.89 23.03
C TYR A 45 16.97 14.10 22.72
N THR A 46 17.85 13.76 23.65
CA THR A 46 19.27 13.50 23.38
C THR A 46 19.46 11.99 23.48
N LEU A 47 19.77 11.34 22.36
CA LEU A 47 19.82 9.90 22.23
C LEU A 47 21.22 9.45 21.80
N ARG A 48 21.83 8.57 22.56
CA ARG A 48 23.12 7.96 22.26
C ARG A 48 22.96 6.45 22.17
N LEU A 49 23.33 5.86 21.02
CA LEU A 49 23.18 4.43 20.76
C LEU A 49 24.51 3.81 20.34
N THR A 50 24.75 2.58 20.79
CA THR A 50 25.91 1.77 20.45
C THR A 50 25.42 0.42 19.94
N PRO A 51 25.25 0.23 18.63
CA PRO A 51 24.89 -1.07 18.06
C PRO A 51 26.08 -2.03 18.03
N ASP A 52 25.82 -3.29 18.36
CA ASP A 52 26.75 -4.41 18.25
C ASP A 52 26.24 -5.36 17.17
N LEU A 53 26.78 -5.23 15.97
CA LEU A 53 26.37 -5.99 14.80
C LEU A 53 26.78 -7.48 14.89
N GLU A 54 27.78 -7.81 15.70
CA GLU A 54 28.26 -9.18 15.87
C GLU A 54 27.35 -10.00 16.80
N HIS A 55 26.92 -9.38 17.90
CA HIS A 55 26.09 -10.04 18.90
C HIS A 55 24.60 -9.74 18.75
N ALA A 56 24.20 -9.01 17.72
CA ALA A 56 22.82 -8.61 17.44
C ALA A 56 22.16 -7.90 18.64
N ALA A 57 22.89 -6.99 19.26
CA ALA A 57 22.48 -6.25 20.46
C ALA A 57 22.78 -4.76 20.30
N TYR A 58 22.23 -3.94 21.20
CA TYR A 58 22.62 -2.53 21.32
C TYR A 58 22.44 -2.05 22.74
N SER A 59 23.18 -1.01 23.09
CA SER A 59 22.96 -0.23 24.30
C SER A 59 22.64 1.21 23.94
N GLY A 60 21.86 1.86 24.81
CA GLY A 60 21.50 3.25 24.66
C GLY A 60 21.41 3.97 25.99
N ASP A 61 21.69 5.24 25.96
CA ASP A 61 21.34 6.19 26.98
C ASP A 61 20.65 7.40 26.35
N GLU A 62 19.61 7.89 27.03
CA GLU A 62 18.85 9.03 26.55
C GLU A 62 18.52 10.02 27.67
N SER A 63 18.37 11.26 27.27
CA SER A 63 17.78 12.31 28.09
C SER A 63 16.55 12.86 27.35
N ILE A 64 15.40 12.88 28.02
CA ILE A 64 14.14 13.40 27.45
C ILE A 64 13.71 14.62 28.25
N THR A 65 13.77 15.79 27.64
CA THR A 65 13.13 16.99 28.21
C THR A 65 11.63 16.90 28.03
N VAL A 66 10.89 16.87 29.12
CA VAL A 66 9.43 16.76 29.16
C VAL A 66 8.80 17.96 29.83
N LYS A 67 7.59 18.32 29.41
CA LYS A 67 6.77 19.36 30.02
C LYS A 67 5.57 18.72 30.71
N LEU A 68 5.46 18.93 32.01
CA LEU A 68 4.33 18.51 32.83
C LEU A 68 3.24 19.58 32.86
N ALA A 69 2.03 19.22 32.46
CA ALA A 69 0.85 20.11 32.55
C ALA A 69 0.19 20.08 33.93
N THR A 70 0.39 19.00 34.69
CA THR A 70 -0.11 18.77 36.05
C THR A 70 0.98 18.13 36.89
N ALA A 71 1.00 18.39 38.21
CA ALA A 71 1.92 17.72 39.12
C ALA A 71 1.65 16.22 39.16
N THR A 72 2.69 15.39 39.09
CA THR A 72 2.58 13.92 39.07
C THR A 72 3.84 13.27 39.66
N ASP A 73 3.69 12.12 40.31
CA ASP A 73 4.79 11.29 40.77
C ASP A 73 5.13 10.13 39.81
N ALA A 74 4.44 10.09 38.64
CA ALA A 74 4.64 9.05 37.64
C ALA A 74 4.57 9.62 36.21
N ILE A 75 5.43 9.11 35.34
CA ILE A 75 5.44 9.41 33.90
C ILE A 75 5.34 8.10 33.13
N THR A 76 4.33 7.99 32.26
CA THR A 76 4.14 6.83 31.37
C THR A 76 4.59 7.16 29.96
N LEU A 77 5.40 6.27 29.38
CA LEU A 77 5.87 6.30 27.99
C LEU A 77 5.73 4.91 27.36
N ASN A 78 5.99 4.81 26.06
CA ASN A 78 5.95 3.53 25.35
C ASN A 78 7.32 2.84 25.39
N ALA A 79 7.31 1.53 25.61
CA ALA A 79 8.50 0.66 25.50
C ALA A 79 8.05 -0.81 25.39
N ILE A 80 8.73 -1.56 24.53
CA ILE A 80 8.57 -3.01 24.41
C ILE A 80 9.90 -3.63 23.97
N GLN A 81 10.23 -4.82 24.48
CA GLN A 81 11.49 -5.54 24.19
C GLN A 81 12.76 -4.74 24.57
N ILE A 82 12.63 -3.82 25.52
CA ILE A 82 13.72 -3.01 26.04
C ILE A 82 13.99 -3.40 27.50
N HIS A 83 15.26 -3.55 27.85
CA HIS A 83 15.70 -3.75 29.22
C HIS A 83 16.17 -2.43 29.82
N PHE A 84 15.44 -1.93 30.81
CA PHE A 84 15.76 -0.68 31.48
C PHE A 84 16.95 -0.88 32.41
N GLY A 85 17.94 0.01 32.33
CA GLY A 85 18.97 0.24 33.31
C GLY A 85 18.54 1.31 34.35
N PRO A 86 19.47 2.09 34.88
CA PRO A 86 19.16 3.21 35.77
C PRO A 86 18.23 4.24 35.13
N VAL A 87 17.20 4.66 35.87
CA VAL A 87 16.27 5.72 35.49
C VAL A 87 16.30 6.80 36.54
N SER A 88 16.32 8.05 36.14
CA SER A 88 16.23 9.20 37.03
C SER A 88 15.58 10.40 36.34
N ILE A 89 15.22 11.41 37.12
CA ILE A 89 14.70 12.67 36.64
C ILE A 89 15.35 13.84 37.36
N ASP A 90 15.63 14.92 36.66
CA ASP A 90 16.09 16.16 37.25
C ASP A 90 14.90 16.95 37.78
N ASP A 91 14.90 17.17 39.10
CA ASP A 91 13.92 17.98 39.81
C ASP A 91 14.61 19.06 40.64
N ASN A 92 14.41 20.33 40.28
CA ASN A 92 14.98 21.49 40.95
C ASN A 92 16.51 21.38 41.20
N GLY A 93 17.25 20.88 40.20
CA GLY A 93 18.71 20.73 40.26
C GLY A 93 19.20 19.52 41.07
N ARG A 94 18.32 18.58 41.43
CA ARG A 94 18.65 17.30 42.05
C ARG A 94 18.18 16.18 41.19
N GLN A 95 19.04 15.19 40.97
CA GLN A 95 18.68 13.97 40.27
C GLN A 95 17.98 13.01 41.25
N MET A 96 16.75 12.62 40.91
CA MET A 96 15.91 11.73 41.69
C MET A 96 15.79 10.38 40.94
N PRO A 97 16.15 9.23 41.59
CA PRO A 97 15.99 7.94 40.95
C PRO A 97 14.53 7.59 40.77
N GLY A 98 14.23 6.88 39.65
CA GLY A 98 12.93 6.35 39.33
C GLY A 98 12.87 4.82 39.36
N ALA A 99 11.71 4.27 39.68
CA ALA A 99 11.40 2.86 39.55
C ALA A 99 10.52 2.61 38.32
N VAL A 100 10.78 1.54 37.57
CA VAL A 100 10.08 1.23 36.35
C VAL A 100 9.09 0.11 36.59
N THR A 101 7.84 0.30 36.09
CA THR A 101 6.82 -0.74 36.00
C THR A 101 6.42 -0.92 34.54
N LEU A 102 6.45 -2.15 34.04
CA LEU A 102 6.11 -2.47 32.65
C LEU A 102 4.69 -3.00 32.53
N ASP A 103 3.95 -2.53 31.56
CA ASP A 103 2.68 -3.09 31.07
C ASP A 103 2.92 -3.60 29.63
N GLU A 104 3.33 -4.86 29.52
CA GLU A 104 3.66 -5.46 28.23
C GLU A 104 2.47 -5.51 27.29
N ALA A 105 1.25 -5.70 27.81
CA ALA A 105 0.03 -5.76 27.01
C ALA A 105 -0.30 -4.42 26.35
N LYS A 106 0.08 -3.30 27.01
CA LYS A 106 -0.07 -1.96 26.45
C LYS A 106 1.21 -1.43 25.82
N GLN A 107 2.30 -2.17 25.87
CA GLN A 107 3.61 -1.72 25.41
C GLN A 107 4.02 -0.39 26.07
N GLN A 108 3.84 -0.30 27.39
CA GLN A 108 4.07 0.90 28.17
C GLN A 108 4.99 0.64 29.37
N ALA A 109 5.78 1.65 29.71
CA ALA A 109 6.58 1.72 30.91
C ALA A 109 6.14 2.93 31.73
N THR A 110 5.88 2.74 33.03
CA THR A 110 5.58 3.82 33.95
C THR A 110 6.78 4.02 34.89
N LEU A 111 7.32 5.22 34.90
CA LEU A 111 8.44 5.64 35.71
C LEU A 111 7.89 6.32 36.98
N HIS A 112 8.10 5.73 38.14
CA HIS A 112 7.64 6.20 39.45
C HIS A 112 8.75 6.92 40.22
N PHE A 113 8.47 8.09 40.74
CA PHE A 113 9.40 8.94 41.49
C PHE A 113 9.02 9.07 42.95
N GLY A 114 9.96 9.39 43.82
CA GLY A 114 9.79 9.40 45.28
C GLY A 114 8.82 10.47 45.81
N HIS A 115 8.46 11.48 45.01
CA HIS A 115 7.44 12.50 45.28
C HIS A 115 6.92 13.09 44.00
N ALA A 116 5.81 13.85 44.11
CA ALA A 116 5.20 14.51 42.94
C ALA A 116 6.13 15.62 42.39
N LEU A 117 6.38 15.54 41.09
CA LEU A 117 7.09 16.53 40.29
C LEU A 117 6.17 17.74 40.10
N SER A 118 6.77 18.96 40.12
CA SER A 118 6.02 20.17 39.86
C SER A 118 5.61 20.34 38.39
N VAL A 119 4.60 21.18 38.14
CA VAL A 119 4.29 21.64 36.79
C VAL A 119 5.48 22.37 36.20
N GLY A 120 5.83 22.06 34.95
CA GLY A 120 6.96 22.70 34.27
C GLY A 120 7.82 21.70 33.50
N GLU A 121 9.03 22.11 33.17
CA GLU A 121 9.99 21.30 32.41
C GLU A 121 10.88 20.50 33.35
N HIS A 122 11.10 19.25 33.00
CA HIS A 122 11.98 18.30 33.68
C HIS A 122 12.76 17.51 32.66
N THR A 123 13.90 16.91 33.08
CA THR A 123 14.68 16.03 32.20
C THR A 123 14.74 14.63 32.77
N LEU A 124 14.20 13.67 32.04
CA LEU A 124 14.35 12.23 32.29
C LEU A 124 15.72 11.77 31.81
N HIS A 125 16.34 10.84 32.53
CA HIS A 125 17.54 10.12 32.10
C HIS A 125 17.28 8.64 32.19
N ILE A 126 17.47 7.91 31.09
CA ILE A 126 17.18 6.49 30.99
C ILE A 126 18.35 5.79 30.28
N ALA A 127 18.93 4.81 30.96
CA ALA A 127 19.85 3.86 30.34
C ALA A 127 19.09 2.59 29.99
N PHE A 128 19.39 1.98 28.85
CA PHE A 128 18.71 0.80 28.38
C PHE A 128 19.54 -0.07 27.44
N THR A 129 19.12 -1.31 27.25
CA THR A 129 19.67 -2.21 26.24
C THR A 129 18.54 -2.89 25.47
N GLY A 130 18.83 -3.30 24.23
CA GLY A 130 17.89 -4.01 23.38
C GLY A 130 18.59 -5.00 22.45
N THR A 131 17.78 -5.70 21.68
CA THR A 131 18.23 -6.69 20.68
C THR A 131 17.98 -6.15 19.28
N LEU A 132 18.98 -6.25 18.40
CA LEU A 132 18.79 -6.05 16.98
C LEU A 132 18.05 -7.29 16.44
N ASN A 133 16.73 -7.24 16.42
CA ASN A 133 15.86 -8.37 16.06
C ASN A 133 15.96 -8.73 14.57
N GLY A 134 15.27 -9.78 14.14
CA GLY A 134 15.12 -10.17 12.73
C GLY A 134 13.71 -9.98 12.18
N GLU A 135 12.87 -9.18 12.87
CA GLU A 135 11.46 -9.00 12.53
C GLU A 135 11.20 -7.89 11.49
N LEU A 136 12.27 -7.21 11.01
CA LEU A 136 12.27 -6.08 10.08
C LEU A 136 11.50 -4.85 10.60
N ARG A 137 11.46 -4.66 11.90
CA ARG A 137 10.81 -3.52 12.56
C ARG A 137 11.55 -3.12 13.86
N GLY A 138 11.36 -1.89 14.31
CA GLY A 138 12.14 -1.33 15.39
C GLY A 138 13.59 -1.11 14.95
N PHE A 139 14.55 -1.30 15.85
CA PHE A 139 15.97 -1.32 15.51
C PHE A 139 16.39 -2.77 15.29
N TYR A 140 16.68 -3.15 14.04
CA TYR A 140 16.83 -4.53 13.65
C TYR A 140 18.13 -4.82 12.87
N LEU A 141 18.45 -6.11 12.75
CA LEU A 141 19.62 -6.60 12.03
C LEU A 141 19.24 -7.02 10.61
N SER A 142 19.72 -6.27 9.61
CA SER A 142 19.66 -6.67 8.21
C SER A 142 20.94 -7.42 7.84
N LYS A 143 20.79 -8.54 7.09
CA LYS A 143 21.85 -9.50 6.85
C LYS A 143 22.15 -9.64 5.36
N THR A 144 23.43 -9.61 5.02
CA THR A 144 23.89 -10.00 3.70
C THR A 144 24.91 -11.15 3.82
N ALA A 145 25.26 -11.78 2.71
CA ALA A 145 26.33 -12.77 2.68
C ALA A 145 27.70 -12.19 3.10
N ARG A 146 27.84 -10.86 3.04
CA ARG A 146 29.10 -10.15 3.28
C ARG A 146 29.22 -9.67 4.72
N ARG A 147 28.16 -9.09 5.28
CA ARG A 147 28.13 -8.55 6.65
C ARG A 147 26.70 -8.24 7.13
N ASN A 148 26.60 -7.91 8.42
CA ASN A 148 25.39 -7.41 9.04
C ASN A 148 25.35 -5.87 9.02
N TYR A 149 24.10 -5.32 9.02
CA TYR A 149 23.79 -3.91 9.16
C TYR A 149 22.78 -3.73 10.28
N ALA A 150 22.85 -2.63 11.00
CA ALA A 150 21.79 -2.22 11.93
C ALA A 150 20.97 -1.10 11.28
N VAL A 151 19.66 -1.28 11.20
CA VAL A 151 18.76 -0.36 10.49
C VAL A 151 17.44 -0.23 11.23
N THR A 152 16.69 0.82 10.96
CA THR A 152 15.41 1.10 11.63
C THR A 152 14.21 1.05 10.70
N GLN A 153 13.07 0.59 11.26
CA GLN A 153 11.73 0.79 10.71
C GLN A 153 10.78 1.04 11.88
N PHE A 154 10.24 2.25 12.00
CA PHE A 154 9.47 2.66 13.16
C PHE A 154 7.98 2.88 12.91
N GLU A 155 7.57 3.10 11.69
CA GLU A 155 6.16 3.19 11.39
C GLU A 155 5.49 1.80 11.49
N SER A 156 4.35 1.72 12.15
CA SER A 156 3.58 2.82 12.74
C SER A 156 3.96 3.14 14.20
N THR A 157 4.24 2.14 15.02
CA THR A 157 4.38 2.24 16.48
C THR A 157 5.58 1.43 16.99
N ASP A 158 6.68 1.39 16.23
CA ASP A 158 7.83 0.53 16.54
C ASP A 158 9.09 1.31 16.98
N ALA A 159 9.04 2.66 17.09
CA ALA A 159 10.10 3.43 17.76
C ALA A 159 10.30 2.98 19.21
N ARG A 160 9.21 2.60 19.89
CA ARG A 160 9.18 2.03 21.26
C ARG A 160 9.96 0.72 21.42
N ARG A 161 10.34 0.05 20.29
CA ARG A 161 11.20 -1.14 20.29
C ARG A 161 12.69 -0.80 20.25
N ALA A 162 13.02 0.45 19.92
CA ALA A 162 14.38 0.93 19.77
C ALA A 162 14.84 1.77 20.95
N PHE A 163 13.97 2.59 21.53
CA PHE A 163 14.22 3.41 22.70
C PHE A 163 12.91 3.77 23.41
N PRO A 164 12.91 3.95 24.75
CA PRO A 164 11.74 4.41 25.48
C PRO A 164 11.28 5.78 24.99
N CYS A 165 10.01 5.94 24.58
CA CYS A 165 9.59 7.20 23.97
C CYS A 165 8.08 7.48 24.09
N PHE A 166 7.67 8.70 23.79
CA PHE A 166 6.28 9.08 23.64
C PHE A 166 5.86 8.82 22.19
N ASP A 167 5.51 7.54 21.89
CA ASP A 167 5.35 7.03 20.52
C ASP A 167 3.95 7.24 19.99
N GLU A 168 3.54 8.52 19.93
CA GLU A 168 2.28 8.98 19.32
C GLU A 168 2.55 10.10 18.31
N PRO A 169 1.88 10.14 17.15
CA PRO A 169 2.15 11.11 16.09
C PRO A 169 2.07 12.58 16.56
N ALA A 170 1.19 12.87 17.50
CA ALA A 170 1.00 14.22 18.04
C ALA A 170 2.03 14.62 19.12
N MET A 171 2.86 13.69 19.58
CA MET A 171 3.88 13.96 20.59
C MET A 171 5.23 14.27 19.95
N LYS A 172 5.24 15.29 19.08
CA LYS A 172 6.44 15.73 18.36
C LYS A 172 7.48 16.36 19.29
N ALA A 173 8.74 16.03 19.03
CA ALA A 173 9.91 16.62 19.70
C ALA A 173 11.06 16.85 18.71
N THR A 174 12.14 17.47 19.16
CA THR A 174 13.42 17.51 18.44
C THR A 174 14.33 16.40 18.93
N PHE A 175 15.22 15.91 18.06
CA PHE A 175 16.13 14.79 18.36
C PHE A 175 17.58 15.21 18.11
N ASP A 176 18.42 14.98 19.11
CA ASP A 176 19.88 15.14 19.08
C ASP A 176 20.49 13.74 19.18
N ILE A 177 21.02 13.21 18.07
CA ILE A 177 21.37 11.81 17.93
C ILE A 177 22.88 11.66 17.84
N THR A 178 23.42 10.71 18.60
CA THR A 178 24.83 10.27 18.53
C THR A 178 24.88 8.75 18.38
N LEU A 179 25.56 8.27 17.35
CA LEU A 179 25.79 6.84 17.12
C LEU A 179 27.26 6.53 17.38
N LEU A 180 27.52 5.56 18.28
CA LEU A 180 28.85 4.99 18.48
C LEU A 180 28.98 3.76 17.60
N VAL A 181 29.89 3.83 16.62
CA VAL A 181 30.04 2.78 15.62
C VAL A 181 31.49 2.32 15.52
N ASN A 182 31.70 1.11 15.00
CA ASN A 182 33.04 0.58 14.79
C ASN A 182 33.80 1.42 13.78
N ARG A 183 35.10 1.51 13.93
CA ARG A 183 35.98 2.14 12.96
C ARG A 183 35.82 1.48 11.58
N GLY A 184 35.48 2.30 10.57
CA GLY A 184 35.25 1.86 9.20
C GLY A 184 33.78 1.63 8.86
N ASP A 185 32.86 1.71 9.83
CA ASP A 185 31.44 1.77 9.56
C ASP A 185 30.98 3.20 9.28
N THR A 186 29.97 3.32 8.46
CA THR A 186 29.24 4.57 8.18
C THR A 186 27.97 4.57 9.01
N ALA A 187 27.55 5.74 9.48
CA ALA A 187 26.22 5.90 10.04
C ALA A 187 25.46 6.99 9.29
N ILE A 188 24.18 6.75 9.09
CA ILE A 188 23.22 7.68 8.48
C ILE A 188 22.08 7.89 9.47
N SER A 189 21.62 9.15 9.60
CA SER A 189 20.44 9.52 10.37
C SER A 189 19.66 10.62 9.63
N ASN A 190 18.63 11.17 10.25
CA ASN A 190 17.74 12.19 9.66
C ASN A 190 18.49 13.43 9.14
N THR A 191 19.55 13.84 9.83
CA THR A 191 20.32 15.06 9.53
C THR A 191 21.78 14.73 9.17
N ASN A 192 22.56 15.74 8.84
CA ASN A 192 23.99 15.59 8.56
C ASN A 192 24.81 15.41 9.83
N ILE A 193 25.96 14.75 9.71
CA ILE A 193 26.98 14.62 10.77
C ILE A 193 27.60 16.01 11.00
N VAL A 194 27.68 16.43 12.27
CA VAL A 194 28.31 17.68 12.70
C VAL A 194 29.64 17.45 13.41
N SER A 195 29.84 16.26 13.95
CA SER A 195 31.16 15.86 14.47
C SER A 195 31.36 14.34 14.38
N ASP A 196 32.63 13.97 14.20
CA ASP A 196 33.13 12.59 14.20
C ASP A 196 34.33 12.53 15.14
N THR A 197 34.16 11.85 16.28
CA THR A 197 35.16 11.87 17.36
C THR A 197 35.58 10.45 17.67
N PRO A 198 36.87 10.08 17.51
CA PRO A 198 37.38 8.80 17.95
C PRO A 198 37.18 8.59 19.45
N VAL A 199 36.73 7.40 19.86
CA VAL A 199 36.58 6.95 21.26
C VAL A 199 37.27 5.62 21.46
N ASP A 200 37.46 5.21 22.69
CA ASP A 200 38.07 3.90 23.06
C ASP A 200 39.40 3.63 22.36
N GLY A 201 40.27 4.63 22.31
CA GLY A 201 41.57 4.52 21.65
C GLY A 201 41.47 4.43 20.12
N GLY A 202 40.32 4.76 19.52
CA GLY A 202 40.09 4.74 18.09
C GLY A 202 39.55 3.40 17.58
N ILE A 203 39.03 2.55 18.45
CA ILE A 203 38.29 1.32 18.08
C ILE A 203 36.92 1.70 17.59
N HIS A 204 36.25 2.65 18.26
CA HIS A 204 34.98 3.22 17.86
C HIS A 204 35.15 4.71 17.52
N HIS A 205 34.13 5.27 16.89
CA HIS A 205 33.95 6.70 16.76
C HIS A 205 32.50 7.10 17.04
N ALA A 206 32.34 8.25 17.65
CA ALA A 206 31.07 8.86 17.95
C ALA A 206 30.69 9.82 16.83
N LEU A 207 29.67 9.47 16.07
CA LEU A 207 29.08 10.27 15.01
C LEU A 207 27.90 11.06 15.59
N HIS A 208 28.07 12.36 15.74
CA HIS A 208 27.02 13.25 16.24
C HIS A 208 26.34 13.96 15.06
N PHE A 209 25.02 13.92 15.03
CA PHE A 209 24.19 14.49 13.98
C PHE A 209 23.62 15.85 14.42
N ALA A 210 23.31 16.72 13.47
CA ALA A 210 22.62 17.97 13.76
C ALA A 210 21.23 17.70 14.35
N VAL A 211 20.77 18.56 15.25
CA VAL A 211 19.43 18.44 15.84
C VAL A 211 18.36 18.49 14.77
N THR A 212 17.38 17.59 14.83
CA THR A 212 16.28 17.54 13.86
C THR A 212 15.31 18.71 14.04
N PRO A 213 14.51 19.05 13.03
CA PRO A 213 13.28 19.78 13.25
C PRO A 213 12.35 19.03 14.22
N ARG A 214 11.30 19.71 14.69
CA ARG A 214 10.27 19.07 15.52
C ARG A 214 9.48 18.06 14.68
N MET A 215 9.55 16.78 15.04
CA MET A 215 8.95 15.66 14.30
C MET A 215 8.46 14.55 15.23
N SER A 216 7.67 13.63 14.70
CA SER A 216 7.16 12.45 15.40
C SER A 216 8.23 11.37 15.53
N THR A 217 8.11 10.50 16.53
CA THR A 217 9.07 9.40 16.80
C THR A 217 9.18 8.41 15.65
N TYR A 218 8.09 8.12 14.95
CA TYR A 218 8.08 7.14 13.86
C TYR A 218 8.95 7.55 12.65
N LEU A 219 9.31 8.83 12.55
CA LEU A 219 10.16 9.39 11.48
C LEU A 219 11.66 9.37 11.79
N VAL A 220 12.05 8.94 12.99
CA VAL A 220 13.46 8.86 13.39
C VAL A 220 14.12 7.66 12.70
N ALA A 221 15.34 7.84 12.22
CA ALA A 221 16.11 6.80 11.57
C ALA A 221 17.56 6.73 12.03
N PHE A 222 18.07 5.50 12.21
CA PHE A 222 19.51 5.23 12.39
C PHE A 222 19.89 4.02 11.53
N LEU A 223 20.96 4.17 10.76
CA LEU A 223 21.47 3.11 9.90
C LEU A 223 22.98 3.03 10.07
N VAL A 224 23.48 1.82 10.31
CA VAL A 224 24.90 1.57 10.54
C VAL A 224 25.38 0.42 9.65
N GLY A 225 26.47 0.66 8.93
CA GLY A 225 27.09 -0.31 8.02
C GLY A 225 28.15 0.34 7.16
N ASP A 226 28.53 -0.30 6.06
CA ASP A 226 29.50 0.23 5.09
C ASP A 226 28.83 0.81 3.83
N PHE A 227 27.71 1.50 4.03
CA PHE A 227 26.96 2.12 2.95
C PHE A 227 27.85 3.02 2.10
N GLN A 228 27.67 2.94 0.78
CA GLN A 228 28.22 3.86 -0.21
C GLN A 228 27.10 4.59 -0.92
N CYS A 229 27.40 5.78 -1.45
CA CYS A 229 26.37 6.64 -2.05
C CYS A 229 26.82 7.21 -3.38
N VAL A 230 25.89 7.29 -4.34
CA VAL A 230 25.97 8.23 -5.46
C VAL A 230 25.33 9.54 -5.00
N SER A 231 25.86 10.67 -5.48
CA SER A 231 25.48 11.99 -4.94
C SER A 231 25.15 12.98 -6.06
N GLY A 232 24.21 13.87 -5.78
CA GLY A 232 23.76 14.96 -6.61
C GLY A 232 23.18 16.10 -5.78
N SER A 233 22.38 16.95 -6.38
CA SER A 233 21.72 18.04 -5.66
C SER A 233 20.55 18.61 -6.46
N SER A 234 19.58 19.18 -5.75
CA SER A 234 18.47 19.93 -6.33
C SER A 234 18.12 21.12 -5.42
N ASP A 235 17.92 22.31 -6.01
CA ASP A 235 17.59 23.56 -5.29
C ASP A 235 18.55 23.88 -4.11
N GLY A 236 19.82 23.49 -4.25
CA GLY A 236 20.83 23.71 -3.21
C GLY A 236 20.84 22.65 -2.09
N VAL A 237 19.95 21.66 -2.13
CA VAL A 237 19.91 20.53 -1.20
C VAL A 237 20.77 19.39 -1.74
N PRO A 238 21.76 18.88 -1.00
CA PRO A 238 22.48 17.66 -1.35
C PRO A 238 21.53 16.45 -1.32
N ILE A 239 21.58 15.61 -2.34
CA ILE A 239 20.80 14.37 -2.44
C ILE A 239 21.76 13.21 -2.63
N ARG A 240 21.53 12.10 -1.90
CA ARG A 240 22.32 10.87 -2.03
C ARG A 240 21.42 9.68 -2.20
N ALA A 241 21.78 8.76 -3.11
CA ALA A 241 21.22 7.42 -3.14
C ALA A 241 22.27 6.44 -2.66
N CYS A 242 22.00 5.79 -1.52
CA CYS A 242 22.94 4.96 -0.78
C CYS A 242 22.51 3.50 -0.81
N ALA A 243 23.49 2.59 -0.86
CA ALA A 243 23.26 1.15 -0.83
C ALA A 243 24.51 0.43 -0.32
N THR A 244 24.46 -0.89 -0.26
CA THR A 244 25.64 -1.72 -0.06
C THR A 244 26.65 -1.50 -1.18
N PRO A 245 27.97 -1.62 -0.94
CA PRO A 245 29.02 -1.30 -1.93
C PRO A 245 28.92 -2.04 -3.26
N ASP A 246 28.33 -3.23 -3.26
CA ASP A 246 28.12 -4.06 -4.46
C ASP A 246 26.87 -3.66 -5.26
N GLN A 247 25.99 -2.80 -4.73
CA GLN A 247 24.73 -2.40 -5.35
C GLN A 247 24.62 -0.90 -5.63
N VAL A 248 25.48 -0.06 -5.05
CA VAL A 248 25.37 1.41 -5.09
C VAL A 248 25.30 2.00 -6.50
N GLN A 249 25.91 1.37 -7.49
CA GLN A 249 25.89 1.80 -8.89
C GLN A 249 24.48 1.84 -9.50
N TYR A 250 23.55 1.06 -8.96
CA TYR A 250 22.14 1.01 -9.40
C TYR A 250 21.27 2.13 -8.81
N GLY A 251 21.81 2.97 -7.92
CA GLY A 251 21.09 4.13 -7.35
C GLY A 251 21.03 5.35 -8.27
N THR A 252 21.72 5.36 -9.40
CA THR A 252 21.84 6.55 -10.28
C THR A 252 20.50 6.99 -10.87
N PHE A 253 19.62 6.05 -11.24
CA PHE A 253 18.31 6.39 -11.79
C PHE A 253 17.42 7.05 -10.73
N ALA A 254 17.36 6.49 -9.53
CA ALA A 254 16.62 7.07 -8.41
C ALA A 254 17.13 8.46 -8.04
N LEU A 255 18.46 8.68 -8.09
CA LEU A 255 19.04 10.00 -7.86
C LEU A 255 18.53 11.04 -8.87
N LYS A 256 18.51 10.71 -10.17
CA LYS A 256 17.96 11.58 -11.22
C LYS A 256 16.47 11.89 -11.01
N ALA A 257 15.69 10.88 -10.60
CA ALA A 257 14.28 11.06 -10.27
C ALA A 257 14.12 12.02 -9.09
N ALA A 258 14.86 11.81 -8.01
CA ALA A 258 14.81 12.65 -6.81
C ALA A 258 15.22 14.11 -7.06
N GLU A 259 16.24 14.34 -7.89
CA GLU A 259 16.64 15.70 -8.28
C GLU A 259 15.50 16.45 -8.97
N PHE A 260 14.78 15.79 -9.89
CA PHE A 260 13.62 16.36 -10.57
C PHE A 260 12.43 16.55 -9.60
N VAL A 261 12.11 15.53 -8.82
CA VAL A 261 10.97 15.51 -7.90
C VAL A 261 11.09 16.60 -6.84
N LEU A 262 12.29 16.79 -6.26
CA LEU A 262 12.49 17.81 -5.22
C LEU A 262 12.21 19.22 -5.76
N HIS A 263 12.73 19.54 -6.94
CA HIS A 263 12.46 20.82 -7.60
C HIS A 263 10.95 20.99 -7.89
N TYR A 264 10.32 19.93 -8.38
CA TYR A 264 8.90 19.94 -8.67
C TYR A 264 8.07 20.23 -7.42
N TYR A 265 8.36 19.56 -6.30
CA TYR A 265 7.62 19.74 -5.03
C TYR A 265 7.86 21.09 -4.39
N ASN A 266 9.09 21.58 -4.36
CA ASN A 266 9.39 22.94 -3.89
C ASN A 266 8.55 23.99 -4.64
N THR A 267 8.44 23.83 -5.95
CA THR A 267 7.64 24.72 -6.82
C THR A 267 6.15 24.54 -6.61
N TYR A 268 5.67 23.29 -6.59
CA TYR A 268 4.25 22.98 -6.49
C TYR A 268 3.65 23.42 -5.16
N PHE A 269 4.31 23.09 -4.05
CA PHE A 269 3.82 23.44 -2.72
C PHE A 269 4.12 24.91 -2.37
N GLY A 270 5.10 25.53 -2.98
CA GLY A 270 5.57 26.87 -2.62
C GLY A 270 6.13 26.95 -1.19
N ILE A 271 6.54 25.82 -0.63
CA ILE A 271 7.16 25.64 0.68
C ILE A 271 8.44 24.83 0.43
N PRO A 272 9.62 25.42 0.64
CA PRO A 272 10.88 24.73 0.35
C PRO A 272 11.12 23.56 1.30
N TYR A 273 11.77 22.52 0.78
CA TYR A 273 12.25 21.39 1.57
C TYR A 273 13.16 21.87 2.71
N PRO A 274 12.92 21.49 3.97
CA PRO A 274 13.55 22.13 5.11
C PRO A 274 14.84 21.46 5.60
N MET A 275 15.13 20.21 5.16
CA MET A 275 16.25 19.45 5.70
C MET A 275 17.57 19.83 5.00
N PRO A 276 18.71 19.71 5.72
CA PRO A 276 20.02 20.06 5.15
C PRO A 276 20.53 19.09 4.10
N LYS A 277 19.88 17.95 3.94
CA LYS A 277 20.20 16.89 2.99
C LYS A 277 18.96 16.02 2.75
N LEU A 278 18.99 15.23 1.69
CA LEU A 278 18.03 14.16 1.42
C LEU A 278 18.81 12.88 1.09
N ASP A 279 18.72 11.89 1.95
CA ASP A 279 19.29 10.56 1.69
C ASP A 279 18.17 9.58 1.34
N MET A 280 18.40 8.78 0.32
CA MET A 280 17.61 7.62 -0.08
C MET A 280 18.48 6.39 0.13
N ILE A 281 18.05 5.46 0.98
CA ILE A 281 18.90 4.35 1.41
C ILE A 281 18.23 3.01 1.09
N ALA A 282 18.82 2.25 0.15
CA ALA A 282 18.38 0.89 -0.15
C ALA A 282 18.87 -0.09 0.92
N LEU A 283 17.94 -0.83 1.52
CA LEU A 283 18.21 -1.81 2.56
C LEU A 283 18.10 -3.23 2.02
N PRO A 284 19.05 -4.13 2.36
CA PRO A 284 18.98 -5.52 1.93
C PRO A 284 17.73 -6.24 2.40
N ASP A 285 17.34 -6.04 3.65
CA ASP A 285 16.14 -6.61 4.25
C ASP A 285 15.23 -5.47 4.72
N PHE A 286 14.10 -5.29 4.03
CA PHE A 286 13.11 -4.25 4.32
C PHE A 286 11.71 -4.74 3.94
N GLU A 287 10.77 -4.70 4.88
CA GLU A 287 9.44 -5.30 4.69
C GLU A 287 8.57 -4.52 3.72
N ALA A 288 8.45 -3.21 3.93
CA ALA A 288 7.66 -2.32 3.07
C ALA A 288 8.36 -2.03 1.73
N GLY A 289 7.75 -1.23 0.88
CA GLY A 289 8.40 -0.67 -0.32
C GLY A 289 9.42 0.39 0.06
N ALA A 290 8.99 1.34 0.89
CA ALA A 290 9.84 2.38 1.45
C ALA A 290 9.28 2.95 2.76
N MET A 291 9.96 3.94 3.35
CA MET A 291 9.58 4.66 4.55
C MET A 291 10.16 6.08 4.52
N GLU A 292 9.31 7.04 4.74
CA GLU A 292 9.53 8.47 4.60
C GLU A 292 10.41 9.13 5.67
N ASN A 293 11.17 8.43 6.47
CA ASN A 293 11.95 9.03 7.56
C ASN A 293 12.55 10.38 7.19
N PHE A 294 12.22 11.42 7.94
CA PHE A 294 12.50 12.81 7.57
C PHE A 294 13.99 13.05 7.24
N GLY A 295 14.30 13.29 5.96
CA GLY A 295 15.65 13.50 5.45
C GLY A 295 16.53 12.26 5.28
N ALA A 296 16.01 11.05 5.61
CA ALA A 296 16.73 9.77 5.50
C ALA A 296 15.77 8.64 5.09
N ILE A 297 15.19 8.74 3.91
CA ILE A 297 14.18 7.82 3.37
C ILE A 297 14.80 6.45 3.14
N THR A 298 14.18 5.41 3.68
CA THR A 298 14.64 4.02 3.50
C THR A 298 13.78 3.29 2.48
N TYR A 299 14.39 2.38 1.74
CA TYR A 299 13.75 1.67 0.64
C TYR A 299 14.11 0.20 0.65
N ARG A 300 13.20 -0.64 0.21
CA ARG A 300 13.54 -1.95 -0.30
C ARG A 300 14.46 -1.80 -1.51
N GLU A 301 15.46 -2.68 -1.67
CA GLU A 301 16.40 -2.61 -2.80
C GLU A 301 15.68 -2.52 -4.16
N THR A 302 14.58 -3.26 -4.36
CA THR A 302 13.81 -3.28 -5.62
C THR A 302 13.10 -1.98 -5.95
N ASP A 303 12.84 -1.14 -4.94
CA ASP A 303 12.08 0.10 -5.08
C ASP A 303 12.97 1.35 -5.16
N LEU A 304 14.31 1.16 -5.10
CA LEU A 304 15.29 2.24 -5.29
C LEU A 304 16.36 1.92 -6.34
N LEU A 305 16.86 0.67 -6.35
CA LEU A 305 18.01 0.30 -7.16
C LEU A 305 17.56 -0.32 -8.48
N VAL A 306 18.00 0.24 -9.59
CA VAL A 306 17.64 -0.26 -10.92
C VAL A 306 18.76 -0.03 -11.91
N ASP A 307 19.04 -1.03 -12.75
CA ASP A 307 19.90 -0.85 -13.92
C ASP A 307 19.11 -0.17 -15.04
N GLU A 308 19.25 1.16 -15.16
CA GLU A 308 18.50 1.99 -16.12
C GLU A 308 18.54 1.45 -17.57
N HIS A 309 19.62 0.76 -17.94
CA HIS A 309 19.83 0.28 -19.31
C HIS A 309 19.28 -1.13 -19.58
N HIS A 310 19.03 -1.90 -18.51
CA HIS A 310 18.60 -3.29 -18.61
C HIS A 310 17.38 -3.61 -17.74
N ALA A 311 16.62 -2.58 -17.32
CA ALA A 311 15.40 -2.75 -16.56
C ALA A 311 14.16 -2.71 -17.45
N SER A 312 13.09 -3.35 -16.99
CA SER A 312 11.77 -3.20 -17.59
C SER A 312 11.23 -1.79 -17.40
N VAL A 313 10.30 -1.38 -18.26
CA VAL A 313 9.59 -0.11 -18.11
C VAL A 313 8.87 -0.05 -16.76
N ASP A 314 8.25 -1.15 -16.35
CA ASP A 314 7.55 -1.23 -15.05
C ASP A 314 8.50 -1.03 -13.87
N ALA A 315 9.71 -1.60 -13.90
CA ALA A 315 10.70 -1.40 -12.85
C ALA A 315 11.17 0.06 -12.77
N LEU A 316 11.36 0.73 -13.91
CA LEU A 316 11.72 2.15 -13.95
C LEU A 316 10.58 3.04 -13.42
N LYS A 317 9.34 2.76 -13.85
CA LYS A 317 8.14 3.46 -13.32
C LYS A 317 8.04 3.27 -11.82
N ARG A 318 8.15 2.02 -11.33
CA ARG A 318 8.06 1.70 -9.91
C ARG A 318 9.07 2.47 -9.06
N VAL A 319 10.33 2.52 -9.47
CA VAL A 319 11.36 3.29 -8.74
C VAL A 319 11.03 4.78 -8.74
N ALA A 320 10.60 5.34 -9.87
CA ALA A 320 10.24 6.76 -9.96
C ALA A 320 9.01 7.10 -9.10
N ASP A 321 7.99 6.26 -9.12
CA ASP A 321 6.75 6.44 -8.35
C ASP A 321 7.02 6.36 -6.86
N VAL A 322 7.79 5.35 -6.39
CA VAL A 322 8.10 5.20 -4.96
C VAL A 322 9.01 6.34 -4.49
N VAL A 323 10.01 6.76 -5.27
CA VAL A 323 10.82 7.94 -4.94
C VAL A 323 9.94 9.19 -4.82
N ALA A 324 8.98 9.38 -5.73
CA ALA A 324 8.09 10.52 -5.68
C ALA A 324 7.12 10.44 -4.49
N HIS A 325 6.61 9.25 -4.16
CA HIS A 325 5.74 8.99 -3.01
C HIS A 325 6.43 9.39 -1.70
N GLU A 326 7.59 8.81 -1.42
CA GLU A 326 8.34 9.05 -0.20
C GLU A 326 8.79 10.51 -0.06
N MET A 327 9.12 11.13 -1.18
CA MET A 327 9.46 12.55 -1.17
C MET A 327 8.24 13.45 -0.94
N ALA A 328 7.02 13.05 -1.32
CA ALA A 328 5.81 13.81 -1.01
C ALA A 328 5.52 13.82 0.50
N HIS A 329 5.82 12.73 1.17
CA HIS A 329 5.70 12.63 2.62
C HIS A 329 6.51 13.66 3.39
N GLN A 330 7.61 14.16 2.83
CA GLN A 330 8.41 15.19 3.50
C GLN A 330 7.58 16.45 3.82
N TRP A 331 6.48 16.68 3.07
CA TRP A 331 5.45 17.68 3.37
C TRP A 331 4.23 17.08 4.08
N PHE A 332 3.70 15.94 3.58
CA PHE A 332 2.52 15.25 4.12
C PHE A 332 2.92 14.01 4.93
N GLY A 333 3.12 14.19 6.22
CA GLY A 333 3.61 13.16 7.14
C GLY A 333 4.69 13.74 8.05
N ASP A 334 5.68 14.42 7.48
CA ASP A 334 6.85 14.92 8.20
C ASP A 334 6.65 16.34 8.71
N MET A 335 6.56 17.34 7.80
CA MET A 335 6.29 18.71 8.21
C MET A 335 4.91 18.85 8.82
N VAL A 336 3.88 18.27 8.20
CA VAL A 336 2.51 18.26 8.72
C VAL A 336 2.08 16.82 8.91
N THR A 337 1.89 16.39 10.15
CA THR A 337 1.56 14.99 10.50
C THR A 337 0.11 14.90 10.96
N MET A 338 -0.56 13.79 10.68
CA MET A 338 -1.89 13.53 11.25
C MET A 338 -1.88 13.61 12.78
N GLN A 339 -3.01 14.05 13.35
CA GLN A 339 -3.19 14.13 14.82
C GLN A 339 -3.18 12.74 15.48
N TRP A 340 -3.73 11.73 14.80
CA TRP A 340 -3.76 10.33 15.20
C TRP A 340 -3.88 9.42 14.00
N TRP A 341 -3.51 8.17 14.16
CA TRP A 341 -3.48 7.14 13.11
C TRP A 341 -4.81 6.93 12.37
N ASN A 342 -5.95 7.25 12.97
CA ASN A 342 -7.23 7.22 12.26
C ASN A 342 -7.33 8.20 11.07
N ASN A 343 -6.41 9.15 10.97
CA ASN A 343 -6.24 10.07 9.85
C ASN A 343 -4.96 9.80 9.04
N ILE A 344 -4.39 8.59 9.08
CA ILE A 344 -3.16 8.23 8.33
C ILE A 344 -3.29 8.51 6.82
N TRP A 345 -4.50 8.55 6.28
CA TRP A 345 -4.75 8.93 4.89
C TRP A 345 -4.29 10.36 4.55
N LEU A 346 -4.14 11.25 5.55
CA LEU A 346 -3.56 12.59 5.36
C LEU A 346 -2.06 12.52 4.99
N ASN A 347 -1.40 11.42 5.30
CA ASN A 347 -0.06 11.12 4.83
C ASN A 347 -0.16 10.33 3.52
N GLU A 348 -0.65 9.11 3.57
CA GLU A 348 -0.61 8.12 2.51
C GLU A 348 -1.47 8.46 1.29
N GLY A 349 -2.70 8.88 1.51
CA GLY A 349 -3.59 9.27 0.42
C GLY A 349 -3.09 10.51 -0.32
N PHE A 350 -2.42 11.42 0.39
CA PHE A 350 -1.78 12.59 -0.23
C PHE A 350 -0.53 12.22 -1.00
N ALA A 351 0.33 11.38 -0.47
CA ALA A 351 1.51 10.91 -1.19
C ALA A 351 1.10 10.16 -2.46
N THR A 352 0.11 9.25 -2.37
CA THR A 352 -0.46 8.52 -3.52
C THR A 352 -1.07 9.46 -4.58
N TRP A 353 -1.78 10.51 -4.17
CA TRP A 353 -2.28 11.52 -5.10
C TRP A 353 -1.16 12.32 -5.76
N MET A 354 -0.09 12.61 -5.02
CA MET A 354 0.96 13.53 -5.45
C MET A 354 2.06 12.86 -6.26
N GLU A 355 2.41 11.58 -5.98
CA GLU A 355 3.52 10.84 -6.61
C GLU A 355 3.48 10.88 -8.13
N ASN A 356 2.28 10.79 -8.70
CA ASN A 356 2.05 10.70 -10.13
C ASN A 356 2.40 11.99 -10.89
N LYS A 357 2.29 13.14 -10.26
CA LYS A 357 2.44 14.44 -10.93
C LYS A 357 3.86 14.75 -11.38
N PRO A 358 4.91 14.62 -10.54
CA PRO A 358 6.28 14.84 -10.97
C PRO A 358 6.74 13.76 -11.95
N VAL A 359 6.30 12.50 -11.79
CA VAL A 359 6.69 11.41 -12.69
C VAL A 359 6.13 11.63 -14.09
N GLU A 360 4.85 12.02 -14.22
CA GLU A 360 4.24 12.40 -15.50
C GLU A 360 4.92 13.62 -16.13
N ALA A 361 5.31 14.62 -15.32
CA ALA A 361 6.03 15.79 -15.79
C ALA A 361 7.46 15.46 -16.25
N TRP A 362 8.13 14.53 -15.59
CA TRP A 362 9.50 14.08 -15.91
C TRP A 362 9.54 13.16 -17.12
N LYS A 363 8.56 12.23 -17.20
CA LYS A 363 8.50 11.17 -18.20
C LYS A 363 7.09 11.10 -18.83
N PRO A 364 6.67 12.12 -19.60
CA PRO A 364 5.31 12.18 -20.16
C PRO A 364 4.99 11.00 -21.10
N GLU A 365 6.03 10.36 -21.67
CA GLU A 365 5.87 9.17 -22.49
C GLU A 365 5.39 7.93 -21.72
N TRP A 366 5.43 7.95 -20.37
CA TRP A 366 4.94 6.88 -19.51
C TRP A 366 3.44 6.92 -19.27
N LYS A 367 2.79 8.08 -19.54
CA LYS A 367 1.34 8.26 -19.46
C LYS A 367 0.75 7.79 -18.12
N ILE A 368 1.34 8.25 -17.03
CA ILE A 368 1.03 7.80 -15.65
C ILE A 368 -0.45 8.00 -15.30
N SER A 369 -1.10 9.05 -15.79
CA SER A 369 -2.54 9.29 -15.59
C SER A 369 -3.43 8.09 -15.98
N GLN A 370 -3.01 7.29 -16.96
CA GLN A 370 -3.74 6.10 -17.40
C GLN A 370 -3.58 4.94 -16.40
N SER A 371 -2.39 4.76 -15.82
CA SER A 371 -2.18 3.78 -14.74
C SER A 371 -3.03 4.15 -13.52
N VAL A 372 -3.08 5.43 -13.14
CA VAL A 372 -3.95 5.93 -12.05
C VAL A 372 -5.42 5.60 -12.29
N ALA A 373 -5.91 5.72 -13.54
CA ALA A 373 -7.28 5.34 -13.87
C ALA A 373 -7.52 3.84 -13.67
N ALA A 374 -6.56 2.97 -14.05
CA ALA A 374 -6.65 1.52 -13.85
C ALA A 374 -6.61 1.13 -12.36
N ASP A 375 -5.72 1.76 -11.57
CA ASP A 375 -5.61 1.53 -10.12
C ASP A 375 -6.88 1.98 -9.38
N THR A 376 -7.52 3.06 -9.85
CA THR A 376 -8.82 3.50 -9.34
C THR A 376 -9.89 2.42 -9.54
N GLN A 377 -9.91 1.69 -10.67
CA GLN A 377 -10.85 0.59 -10.89
C GLN A 377 -10.62 -0.56 -9.90
N THR A 378 -9.36 -0.89 -9.62
CA THR A 378 -8.99 -1.90 -8.62
C THR A 378 -9.47 -1.50 -7.22
N THR A 379 -9.27 -0.26 -6.86
CA THR A 379 -9.69 0.31 -5.56
C THR A 379 -11.21 0.35 -5.42
N LEU A 380 -11.95 0.74 -6.46
CA LEU A 380 -13.40 0.70 -6.49
C LEU A 380 -13.93 -0.74 -6.29
N ASN A 381 -13.28 -1.76 -6.87
CA ASN A 381 -13.64 -3.16 -6.65
C ASN A 381 -13.35 -3.63 -5.22
N LEU A 382 -12.25 -3.18 -4.62
CA LEU A 382 -11.92 -3.45 -3.22
C LEU A 382 -13.00 -2.89 -2.28
N ASP A 383 -13.39 -1.63 -2.47
CA ASP A 383 -14.33 -0.90 -1.60
C ASP A 383 -15.80 -1.28 -1.85
N ALA A 384 -16.12 -1.92 -3.00
CA ALA A 384 -17.46 -2.40 -3.32
C ALA A 384 -17.82 -3.74 -2.65
N ARG A 385 -17.02 -4.23 -1.72
CA ARG A 385 -17.29 -5.47 -0.97
C ARG A 385 -18.11 -5.19 0.28
N ARG A 386 -18.73 -6.24 0.82
CA ARG A 386 -19.46 -6.15 2.07
C ARG A 386 -18.53 -5.78 3.23
N VAL A 387 -17.37 -6.43 3.29
CA VAL A 387 -16.33 -6.16 4.27
C VAL A 387 -15.39 -5.10 3.73
N THR A 388 -15.75 -3.84 3.97
CA THR A 388 -14.91 -2.66 3.73
C THR A 388 -15.01 -1.71 4.93
N ARG A 389 -14.19 -0.66 4.94
CA ARG A 389 -14.13 0.33 6.00
C ARG A 389 -14.22 1.77 5.46
N THR A 390 -14.39 2.72 6.35
CA THR A 390 -14.24 4.15 6.06
C THR A 390 -12.77 4.51 5.85
N ILE A 391 -12.46 5.60 5.14
CA ILE A 391 -11.10 6.14 5.06
C ILE A 391 -10.62 6.47 6.47
N ARG A 392 -11.41 7.24 7.24
CA ARG A 392 -11.17 7.48 8.66
C ARG A 392 -11.88 6.41 9.50
N ALA A 393 -11.13 5.45 9.99
CA ALA A 393 -11.63 4.40 10.88
C ALA A 393 -10.94 4.49 12.25
N GLU A 394 -11.58 4.00 13.31
CA GLU A 394 -10.97 3.89 14.63
C GLU A 394 -9.83 2.86 14.58
N ALA A 395 -8.69 3.20 15.19
CA ALA A 395 -7.51 2.34 15.32
C ALA A 395 -6.75 2.78 16.57
N ASP A 396 -6.86 2.01 17.64
CA ASP A 396 -6.32 2.35 18.97
C ASP A 396 -5.21 1.39 19.43
N THR A 397 -5.08 0.24 18.80
CA THR A 397 -4.02 -0.74 19.07
C THR A 397 -3.03 -0.83 17.90
N PRO A 398 -1.77 -1.25 18.12
CA PRO A 398 -0.79 -1.44 17.05
C PRO A 398 -1.30 -2.32 15.89
N ASP A 399 -1.99 -3.41 16.19
CA ASP A 399 -2.56 -4.29 15.17
C ASP A 399 -3.63 -3.59 14.33
N GLU A 400 -4.56 -2.85 14.96
CA GLU A 400 -5.58 -2.08 14.25
C GLU A 400 -4.96 -0.96 13.41
N ILE A 401 -3.91 -0.29 13.91
CA ILE A 401 -3.17 0.73 13.18
C ILE A 401 -2.49 0.11 11.95
N ASN A 402 -1.81 -1.03 12.11
CA ASN A 402 -1.18 -1.72 11.00
C ASN A 402 -2.19 -2.19 9.93
N GLU A 403 -3.40 -2.58 10.32
CA GLU A 403 -4.47 -2.93 9.37
C GLU A 403 -5.03 -1.71 8.60
N MET A 404 -4.70 -0.47 9.00
CA MET A 404 -5.06 0.74 8.25
C MET A 404 -4.24 0.94 6.97
N PHE A 405 -3.07 0.33 6.84
CA PHE A 405 -2.21 0.42 5.65
C PHE A 405 -2.72 -0.51 4.54
N ASP A 406 -3.83 -0.14 3.91
CA ASP A 406 -4.48 -0.91 2.85
C ASP A 406 -4.99 -0.01 1.71
N GLY A 407 -5.56 -0.61 0.66
CA GLY A 407 -6.04 0.12 -0.50
C GLY A 407 -7.13 1.18 -0.22
N ILE A 408 -7.70 1.23 0.98
CA ILE A 408 -8.62 2.31 1.38
C ILE A 408 -7.83 3.56 1.79
N THR A 409 -6.78 3.40 2.55
CA THR A 409 -5.92 4.51 2.98
C THR A 409 -5.14 5.12 1.81
N TYR A 410 -4.58 4.29 0.95
CA TYR A 410 -3.82 4.72 -0.24
C TYR A 410 -4.74 5.04 -1.42
N GLY A 411 -5.32 4.02 -2.01
CA GLY A 411 -6.01 4.11 -3.29
C GLY A 411 -7.32 4.90 -3.23
N LYS A 412 -8.23 4.60 -2.28
CA LYS A 412 -9.49 5.34 -2.15
C LYS A 412 -9.25 6.81 -1.81
N ALA A 413 -8.37 7.08 -0.83
CA ALA A 413 -8.09 8.45 -0.44
C ALA A 413 -7.42 9.24 -1.58
N GLY A 414 -6.43 8.66 -2.27
CA GLY A 414 -5.78 9.28 -3.43
C GLY A 414 -6.77 9.55 -4.58
N ALA A 415 -7.66 8.59 -4.89
CA ALA A 415 -8.68 8.76 -5.92
C ALA A 415 -9.73 9.83 -5.54
N VAL A 416 -10.12 9.92 -4.27
CA VAL A 416 -11.02 10.98 -3.80
C VAL A 416 -10.35 12.35 -3.91
N LEU A 417 -9.05 12.47 -3.56
CA LEU A 417 -8.29 13.72 -3.74
C LEU A 417 -8.19 14.09 -5.23
N LEU A 418 -7.97 13.14 -6.13
CA LEU A 418 -7.96 13.36 -7.58
C LEU A 418 -9.33 13.84 -8.10
N MET A 419 -10.41 13.25 -7.60
CA MET A 419 -11.79 13.68 -7.92
C MET A 419 -12.03 15.13 -7.45
N MET A 420 -11.53 15.49 -6.26
CA MET A 420 -11.65 16.85 -5.74
C MET A 420 -10.85 17.85 -6.56
N GLU A 421 -9.58 17.53 -6.89
CA GLU A 421 -8.76 18.36 -7.78
C GLU A 421 -9.44 18.59 -9.14
N ASN A 422 -10.06 17.55 -9.70
CA ASN A 422 -10.80 17.66 -10.95
C ASN A 422 -12.04 18.57 -10.84
N TYR A 423 -12.72 18.51 -9.70
CA TYR A 423 -13.92 19.34 -9.43
C TYR A 423 -13.57 20.79 -9.13
N GLU A 424 -12.55 21.05 -8.35
CA GLU A 424 -12.13 22.40 -7.94
C GLU A 424 -11.38 23.13 -9.04
N GLY A 425 -10.58 22.41 -9.81
CA GLY A 425 -9.57 22.89 -10.74
C GLY A 425 -8.18 22.88 -10.11
N LYS A 426 -7.19 22.45 -10.89
CA LYS A 426 -5.82 22.15 -10.44
C LYS A 426 -5.19 23.26 -9.59
N GLU A 427 -5.31 24.52 -10.03
CA GLU A 427 -4.65 25.64 -9.36
C GLU A 427 -5.35 26.03 -8.04
N VAL A 428 -6.69 25.99 -8.00
CA VAL A 428 -7.46 26.26 -6.77
C VAL A 428 -7.18 25.17 -5.73
N PHE A 429 -7.17 23.90 -6.14
CA PHE A 429 -6.82 22.78 -5.26
C PHE A 429 -5.38 22.91 -4.73
N ARG A 430 -4.40 23.23 -5.59
CA ARG A 430 -3.01 23.48 -5.21
C ARG A 430 -2.89 24.60 -4.16
N GLN A 431 -3.64 25.69 -4.33
CA GLN A 431 -3.64 26.80 -3.38
C GLN A 431 -4.21 26.38 -2.02
N GLY A 432 -5.30 25.58 -2.02
CA GLY A 432 -5.86 25.02 -0.79
C GLY A 432 -4.88 24.10 -0.06
N VAL A 433 -4.15 23.27 -0.81
CA VAL A 433 -3.06 22.42 -0.29
C VAL A 433 -1.95 23.27 0.34
N HIS A 434 -1.48 24.31 -0.36
CA HIS A 434 -0.49 25.25 0.18
C HIS A 434 -0.97 25.87 1.50
N ASN A 435 -2.20 26.37 1.54
CA ASN A 435 -2.76 27.00 2.73
C ASN A 435 -2.83 26.04 3.92
N TYR A 436 -3.24 24.80 3.68
CA TYR A 436 -3.28 23.75 4.69
C TYR A 436 -1.88 23.45 5.25
N LEU A 437 -0.90 23.20 4.38
CA LEU A 437 0.49 22.94 4.80
C LEU A 437 1.06 24.12 5.59
N ALA A 438 0.94 25.34 5.07
CA ALA A 438 1.49 26.53 5.70
C ALA A 438 0.90 26.81 7.10
N ALA A 439 -0.39 26.48 7.31
CA ALA A 439 -1.04 26.65 8.60
C ALA A 439 -0.60 25.64 9.67
N HIS A 440 -0.06 24.49 9.28
CA HIS A 440 0.23 23.37 10.20
C HIS A 440 1.70 22.94 10.21
N LEU A 441 2.62 23.72 9.65
CA LEU A 441 4.05 23.40 9.58
C LEU A 441 4.62 22.99 10.95
N TYR A 442 5.30 21.84 10.97
CA TYR A 442 5.87 21.19 12.15
C TYR A 442 4.85 20.85 13.26
N GLY A 443 3.58 20.90 12.92
CA GLY A 443 2.45 20.55 13.77
C GLY A 443 1.72 19.29 13.32
N ASN A 444 0.52 19.16 13.84
CA ASN A 444 -0.40 18.06 13.51
C ASN A 444 -1.71 18.64 12.94
N ALA A 445 -2.37 17.85 12.11
CA ALA A 445 -3.62 18.24 11.49
C ALA A 445 -4.67 17.12 11.52
N THR A 446 -5.92 17.51 11.32
CA THR A 446 -7.07 16.62 11.18
C THR A 446 -7.61 16.68 9.75
N ALA A 447 -8.51 15.76 9.40
CA ALA A 447 -9.24 15.80 8.14
C ALA A 447 -10.00 17.12 7.95
N GLU A 448 -10.57 17.63 9.04
CA GLU A 448 -11.31 18.90 9.07
C GLU A 448 -10.45 20.10 8.68
N ASP A 449 -9.21 20.14 9.15
CA ASP A 449 -8.25 21.20 8.81
C ASP A 449 -7.99 21.25 7.30
N PHE A 450 -7.83 20.08 6.67
CA PHE A 450 -7.62 19.99 5.23
C PHE A 450 -8.85 20.45 4.43
N TRP A 451 -10.02 19.84 4.65
CA TRP A 451 -11.18 20.17 3.80
C TRP A 451 -11.72 21.59 4.07
N ASN A 452 -11.51 22.16 5.27
CA ASN A 452 -11.81 23.57 5.55
C ASN A 452 -10.89 24.50 4.75
N ALA A 453 -9.60 24.17 4.61
CA ALA A 453 -8.67 24.94 3.77
C ALA A 453 -9.09 24.90 2.29
N GLN A 454 -9.53 23.74 1.77
CA GLN A 454 -10.04 23.59 0.41
C GLN A 454 -11.37 24.34 0.21
N THR A 455 -12.30 24.25 1.17
CA THR A 455 -13.56 25.01 1.15
C THR A 455 -13.29 26.51 1.07
N ALA A 456 -12.33 27.00 1.85
CA ALA A 456 -11.97 28.41 1.87
C ALA A 456 -11.31 28.88 0.55
N ALA A 457 -10.47 28.03 -0.06
CA ALA A 457 -9.79 28.35 -1.30
C ALA A 457 -10.73 28.32 -2.52
N SER A 458 -11.62 27.33 -2.58
CA SER A 458 -12.51 27.08 -3.73
C SER A 458 -13.85 27.79 -3.66
N HIS A 459 -14.30 28.20 -2.50
CA HIS A 459 -15.65 28.70 -2.20
C HIS A 459 -16.75 27.68 -2.59
N LYS A 460 -16.41 26.39 -2.58
CA LYS A 460 -17.30 25.26 -2.87
C LYS A 460 -17.50 24.42 -1.60
N PRO A 461 -18.56 23.59 -1.51
CA PRO A 461 -18.86 22.81 -0.31
C PRO A 461 -17.99 21.55 -0.19
N ILE A 462 -16.65 21.74 -0.17
CA ILE A 462 -15.68 20.66 -0.15
C ILE A 462 -15.76 19.85 1.14
N ASP A 463 -16.00 20.52 2.26
CA ASP A 463 -16.25 19.91 3.57
C ASP A 463 -17.35 18.83 3.53
N LYS A 464 -18.48 19.13 2.87
CA LYS A 464 -19.58 18.17 2.73
C LYS A 464 -19.23 17.00 1.82
N ILE A 465 -18.56 17.28 0.69
CA ILE A 465 -18.15 16.27 -0.27
C ILE A 465 -17.15 15.32 0.40
N MET A 466 -16.06 15.85 0.94
CA MET A 466 -15.02 15.06 1.60
C MET A 466 -15.57 14.24 2.77
N ALA A 467 -16.37 14.85 3.65
CA ALA A 467 -17.00 14.12 4.75
C ALA A 467 -17.82 12.92 4.24
N SER A 468 -18.55 13.06 3.12
CA SER A 468 -19.36 11.97 2.58
C SER A 468 -18.54 10.77 2.11
N PHE A 469 -17.29 10.95 1.68
CA PHE A 469 -16.39 9.86 1.27
C PHE A 469 -15.48 9.37 2.40
N VAL A 470 -15.03 10.25 3.28
CA VAL A 470 -14.07 9.92 4.34
C VAL A 470 -14.72 9.16 5.51
N VAL A 471 -15.98 9.52 5.87
CA VAL A 471 -16.67 8.89 7.01
C VAL A 471 -17.70 7.84 6.63
N GLN A 472 -17.86 7.55 5.33
CA GLN A 472 -18.75 6.50 4.85
C GLN A 472 -17.96 5.43 4.06
N PRO A 473 -18.22 4.12 4.31
CA PRO A 473 -17.61 3.03 3.57
C PRO A 473 -18.35 2.80 2.24
N GLY A 474 -17.65 2.24 1.25
CA GLY A 474 -18.23 1.76 0.02
C GLY A 474 -18.22 2.77 -1.12
N VAL A 475 -18.73 2.33 -2.24
CA VAL A 475 -18.70 2.99 -3.55
C VAL A 475 -20.12 3.44 -3.95
N PRO A 476 -20.33 4.69 -4.42
CA PRO A 476 -21.59 5.08 -5.03
C PRO A 476 -21.77 4.43 -6.40
N LEU A 477 -22.99 3.99 -6.72
CA LEU A 477 -23.44 3.70 -8.08
C LEU A 477 -24.36 4.81 -8.55
N LEU A 478 -24.00 5.46 -9.64
CA LEU A 478 -24.86 6.39 -10.37
C LEU A 478 -25.56 5.63 -11.49
N LYS A 479 -26.88 5.52 -11.42
CA LYS A 479 -27.72 5.01 -12.53
C LYS A 479 -28.22 6.19 -13.34
N ALA A 480 -27.79 6.24 -14.59
CA ALA A 480 -28.21 7.27 -15.52
C ALA A 480 -29.53 6.91 -16.20
N GLY A 481 -30.41 7.89 -16.33
CA GLY A 481 -31.54 7.85 -17.26
C GLY A 481 -31.15 8.29 -18.67
N ASP A 482 -32.10 8.24 -19.58
CA ASP A 482 -31.91 8.77 -20.94
C ASP A 482 -31.77 10.30 -20.92
N VAL A 483 -31.00 10.85 -21.87
CA VAL A 483 -30.86 12.30 -22.04
C VAL A 483 -32.17 12.88 -22.57
N ALA A 484 -32.77 13.77 -21.80
CA ALA A 484 -34.00 14.45 -22.19
C ALA A 484 -33.86 15.98 -22.02
N GLN A 485 -34.11 16.76 -23.09
CA GLN A 485 -34.03 18.23 -23.04
C GLN A 485 -32.73 18.79 -22.42
N ASN A 486 -31.58 18.17 -22.76
CA ASN A 486 -30.25 18.49 -22.18
C ASN A 486 -30.10 18.21 -20.69
N THR A 487 -30.92 17.37 -20.14
CA THR A 487 -30.81 16.90 -18.75
C THR A 487 -30.66 15.38 -18.70
N ILE A 488 -29.96 14.93 -17.67
CA ILE A 488 -29.80 13.52 -17.37
C ILE A 488 -30.27 13.33 -15.93
N HIS A 489 -31.32 12.56 -15.75
CA HIS A 489 -31.77 12.14 -14.45
C HIS A 489 -30.81 11.04 -13.95
N VAL A 490 -30.30 11.16 -12.73
CA VAL A 490 -29.45 10.16 -12.10
C VAL A 490 -30.02 9.78 -10.74
N THR A 491 -29.91 8.50 -10.41
CA THR A 491 -30.16 8.01 -9.06
C THR A 491 -28.87 7.49 -8.45
N GLN A 492 -28.68 7.61 -7.15
CA GLN A 492 -27.51 7.05 -6.47
C GLN A 492 -27.88 6.04 -5.39
N GLN A 493 -27.06 5.01 -5.25
CA GLN A 493 -27.14 4.03 -4.19
C GLN A 493 -25.74 3.47 -3.90
N ARG A 494 -25.55 2.81 -2.75
CA ARG A 494 -24.33 2.06 -2.49
C ARG A 494 -24.23 0.86 -3.43
N PHE A 495 -23.10 0.72 -4.08
CA PHE A 495 -22.78 -0.40 -4.95
C PHE A 495 -22.12 -1.56 -4.20
N PHE A 496 -22.50 -2.78 -4.52
CA PHE A 496 -21.86 -4.01 -4.07
C PHE A 496 -21.59 -4.93 -5.25
N LEU A 497 -20.42 -5.57 -5.26
CA LEU A 497 -20.09 -6.60 -6.26
C LEU A 497 -20.98 -7.85 -6.13
N ASN A 498 -21.53 -8.12 -4.94
CA ASN A 498 -22.41 -9.24 -4.68
C ASN A 498 -23.87 -8.75 -4.65
N PRO A 499 -24.73 -9.19 -5.60
CA PRO A 499 -26.12 -8.73 -5.70
C PRO A 499 -26.99 -9.17 -4.49
N GLY A 500 -26.57 -10.18 -3.74
CA GLY A 500 -27.29 -10.68 -2.56
C GLY A 500 -27.12 -9.82 -1.29
N VAL A 501 -26.29 -8.77 -1.35
CA VAL A 501 -26.07 -7.91 -0.18
C VAL A 501 -27.12 -6.80 -0.10
N ALA A 502 -27.91 -6.80 0.98
CA ALA A 502 -28.86 -5.74 1.23
C ALA A 502 -28.15 -4.45 1.66
N SER A 503 -28.40 -3.36 0.95
CA SER A 503 -27.87 -2.04 1.28
C SER A 503 -28.81 -1.28 2.23
N LYS A 504 -28.24 -0.63 3.25
CA LYS A 504 -28.93 0.46 3.94
C LYS A 504 -28.91 1.71 3.04
N PRO A 505 -29.93 2.57 3.09
CA PRO A 505 -29.90 3.84 2.37
C PRO A 505 -28.63 4.62 2.73
N GLN A 506 -27.87 5.00 1.72
CA GLN A 506 -26.60 5.74 1.85
C GLN A 506 -26.50 6.70 0.67
N THR A 507 -26.14 7.95 0.96
CA THR A 507 -26.05 9.02 -0.04
C THR A 507 -24.73 9.74 0.11
N TRP A 508 -24.08 10.04 -0.98
CA TRP A 508 -22.85 10.85 -1.06
C TRP A 508 -23.14 12.19 -1.74
N SER A 509 -22.31 13.17 -1.50
CA SER A 509 -22.25 14.38 -2.32
C SER A 509 -21.23 14.15 -3.42
N ILE A 510 -21.69 13.75 -4.62
CA ILE A 510 -20.83 13.28 -5.71
C ILE A 510 -20.59 14.41 -6.71
N PRO A 511 -19.33 14.86 -6.93
CA PRO A 511 -18.98 15.73 -8.05
C PRO A 511 -19.01 14.93 -9.35
N VAL A 512 -20.10 15.01 -10.10
CA VAL A 512 -20.26 14.35 -11.40
C VAL A 512 -19.77 15.30 -12.49
N CYS A 513 -18.68 14.92 -13.15
CA CYS A 513 -18.11 15.66 -14.26
C CYS A 513 -18.51 14.99 -15.59
N ILE A 514 -19.26 15.70 -16.42
CA ILE A 514 -19.81 15.20 -17.67
C ILE A 514 -18.92 15.67 -18.81
N ALA A 515 -18.39 14.72 -19.59
CA ALA A 515 -17.68 15.01 -20.83
C ALA A 515 -18.66 15.08 -22.00
N THR A 516 -18.59 16.18 -22.77
CA THR A 516 -19.34 16.33 -24.01
C THR A 516 -18.48 17.09 -25.01
N ALA A 517 -18.15 16.45 -26.14
CA ALA A 517 -17.35 17.04 -27.22
C ALA A 517 -16.07 17.73 -26.75
N GLY A 518 -15.32 17.09 -25.85
CA GLY A 518 -14.04 17.60 -25.35
C GLY A 518 -14.14 18.71 -24.30
N LYS A 519 -15.36 19.04 -23.82
CA LYS A 519 -15.59 19.99 -22.72
C LYS A 519 -16.12 19.25 -21.51
N GLN A 520 -15.69 19.68 -20.34
CA GLN A 520 -16.12 19.13 -19.07
C GLN A 520 -17.02 20.12 -18.32
N ASN A 521 -18.10 19.61 -17.72
CA ASN A 521 -18.96 20.35 -16.80
C ASN A 521 -19.19 19.49 -15.55
N CYS A 522 -18.88 20.02 -14.38
CA CYS A 522 -19.01 19.32 -13.10
C CYS A 522 -20.19 19.87 -12.29
N GLN A 523 -21.05 18.99 -11.80
CA GLN A 523 -22.23 19.29 -10.98
C GLN A 523 -22.27 18.34 -9.79
N ILE A 524 -22.95 18.71 -8.70
CA ILE A 524 -23.05 17.86 -7.51
C ILE A 524 -24.38 17.07 -7.55
N ALA A 525 -24.27 15.75 -7.38
CA ALA A 525 -25.40 14.88 -7.06
C ALA A 525 -25.34 14.52 -5.57
N ASP A 526 -26.11 15.21 -4.74
CA ASP A 526 -26.10 15.08 -3.27
C ASP A 526 -27.41 14.57 -2.68
N THR A 527 -28.32 14.14 -3.54
CA THR A 527 -29.61 13.54 -3.19
C THR A 527 -29.75 12.16 -3.82
N PRO A 528 -30.60 11.27 -3.29
CA PRO A 528 -30.84 9.95 -3.91
C PRO A 528 -31.25 10.03 -5.39
N ASP A 529 -31.92 11.10 -5.77
CA ASP A 529 -32.36 11.45 -7.12
C ASP A 529 -31.86 12.84 -7.46
N ALA A 530 -31.14 13.01 -8.57
CA ALA A 530 -30.62 14.28 -9.02
C ALA A 530 -30.81 14.47 -10.53
N THR A 531 -30.91 15.72 -10.96
CA THR A 531 -30.96 16.08 -12.37
C THR A 531 -29.70 16.85 -12.74
N LEU A 532 -28.92 16.31 -13.68
CA LEU A 532 -27.69 16.91 -14.19
C LEU A 532 -27.95 17.57 -15.53
N HIS A 533 -27.25 18.65 -15.82
CA HIS A 533 -27.36 19.34 -17.11
C HIS A 533 -26.25 18.90 -18.05
N ALA A 534 -26.58 18.25 -19.16
CA ALA A 534 -25.66 18.00 -20.26
C ALA A 534 -25.42 19.28 -21.08
N ALA A 535 -24.29 19.35 -21.81
CA ALA A 535 -24.05 20.48 -22.70
C ALA A 535 -25.12 20.58 -23.79
N LEU A 536 -25.48 21.81 -24.20
CA LEU A 536 -26.37 22.07 -25.31
C LEU A 536 -25.89 21.38 -26.61
N HIS A 537 -26.79 20.65 -27.31
CA HIS A 537 -26.50 19.88 -28.52
C HIS A 537 -25.74 18.56 -28.35
N ALA A 538 -25.85 17.85 -27.23
CA ALA A 538 -25.33 16.48 -27.10
C ALA A 538 -26.12 15.53 -28.03
N THR A 539 -25.70 15.42 -29.30
CA THR A 539 -26.16 14.36 -30.25
C THR A 539 -25.36 13.07 -30.02
N ALA A 540 -24.22 13.18 -29.28
CA ALA A 540 -23.40 12.08 -28.87
C ALA A 540 -23.73 11.68 -27.44
N ALA A 541 -23.51 10.40 -27.09
CA ALA A 541 -23.64 9.89 -25.73
C ALA A 541 -22.72 10.68 -24.78
N SER A 542 -23.29 11.20 -23.67
CA SER A 542 -22.52 11.90 -22.64
C SER A 542 -21.88 10.89 -21.70
N PHE A 543 -20.58 11.05 -21.42
CA PHE A 543 -19.87 10.23 -20.48
C PHE A 543 -19.85 10.91 -19.09
N LEU A 544 -20.37 10.22 -18.07
CA LEU A 544 -20.61 10.81 -16.74
C LEU A 544 -19.40 10.79 -15.79
N ASN A 545 -18.24 10.38 -16.27
CA ASN A 545 -17.00 10.37 -15.52
C ASN A 545 -15.85 10.92 -16.37
N ALA A 546 -15.92 12.22 -16.68
CA ALA A 546 -14.96 12.89 -17.53
C ALA A 546 -13.52 12.67 -17.08
N GLY A 547 -12.68 12.14 -17.98
CA GLY A 547 -11.27 11.81 -17.73
C GLY A 547 -11.07 10.64 -16.75
N GLY A 548 -12.12 9.85 -16.42
CA GLY A 548 -12.02 8.69 -15.52
C GLY A 548 -11.66 9.03 -14.07
N LYS A 549 -11.87 10.26 -13.60
CA LYS A 549 -11.35 10.77 -12.33
C LYS A 549 -12.31 10.72 -11.14
N GLY A 550 -13.57 10.30 -11.37
CA GLY A 550 -14.58 10.21 -10.32
C GLY A 550 -14.43 8.90 -9.52
N TYR A 551 -14.68 8.97 -8.20
CA TYR A 551 -14.72 7.79 -7.34
C TYR A 551 -16.14 7.27 -7.18
N TYR A 552 -16.72 6.71 -8.26
CA TYR A 552 -18.06 6.11 -8.34
C TYR A 552 -18.17 5.19 -9.55
N ARG A 553 -19.16 4.28 -9.56
CA ARG A 553 -19.55 3.46 -10.69
C ARG A 553 -20.69 4.11 -11.45
N THR A 554 -20.76 3.90 -12.76
CA THR A 554 -21.83 4.41 -13.61
C THR A 554 -22.54 3.28 -14.34
N GLU A 555 -23.87 3.26 -14.24
CA GLU A 555 -24.75 2.35 -15.00
C GLU A 555 -25.53 3.16 -16.02
N TYR A 556 -25.35 2.88 -17.31
CA TYR A 556 -26.03 3.55 -18.42
C TYR A 556 -27.22 2.75 -18.90
N PRO A 557 -28.29 3.42 -19.46
CA PRO A 557 -29.31 2.73 -20.27
C PRO A 557 -28.66 1.96 -21.43
N ALA A 558 -29.24 0.84 -21.83
CA ALA A 558 -28.69 -0.02 -22.89
C ALA A 558 -28.42 0.72 -24.20
N THR A 559 -29.29 1.68 -24.55
CA THR A 559 -29.14 2.54 -25.74
C THR A 559 -27.90 3.42 -25.67
N THR A 560 -27.70 4.08 -24.53
CA THR A 560 -26.52 4.94 -24.25
C THR A 560 -25.25 4.11 -24.17
N PHE A 561 -25.28 2.98 -23.47
CA PHE A 561 -24.15 2.07 -23.39
C PHE A 561 -23.70 1.57 -24.77
N SER A 562 -24.66 1.13 -25.62
CA SER A 562 -24.34 0.67 -26.97
C SER A 562 -23.73 1.77 -27.84
N ALA A 563 -24.18 3.01 -27.70
CA ALA A 563 -23.61 4.15 -28.40
C ALA A 563 -22.19 4.49 -27.93
N LEU A 564 -21.95 4.45 -26.60
CA LEU A 564 -20.62 4.64 -26.02
C LEU A 564 -19.63 3.54 -26.45
N ALA A 565 -20.07 2.28 -26.41
CA ALA A 565 -19.26 1.12 -26.79
C ALA A 565 -18.88 1.18 -28.29
N ALA A 566 -19.84 1.47 -29.18
CA ALA A 566 -19.61 1.52 -30.63
C ALA A 566 -18.58 2.59 -31.04
N HIS A 567 -18.39 3.64 -30.24
CA HIS A 567 -17.54 4.78 -30.56
C HIS A 567 -16.46 5.01 -29.50
N ALA A 568 -16.17 4.04 -28.64
CA ALA A 568 -15.29 4.21 -27.48
C ALA A 568 -13.88 4.69 -27.88
N GLU A 569 -13.25 4.06 -28.86
CA GLU A 569 -11.89 4.45 -29.32
C GLU A 569 -11.86 5.86 -29.96
N SER A 570 -12.95 6.29 -30.59
CA SER A 570 -12.98 7.57 -31.28
C SER A 570 -13.51 8.75 -30.45
N SER A 571 -14.25 8.45 -29.36
CA SER A 571 -14.99 9.47 -28.59
C SER A 571 -14.55 9.60 -27.14
N LEU A 572 -13.91 8.56 -26.58
CA LEU A 572 -13.46 8.52 -25.18
C LEU A 572 -11.95 8.58 -25.09
N THR A 573 -11.44 9.28 -24.08
CA THR A 573 -10.00 9.23 -23.73
C THR A 573 -9.63 7.84 -23.23
N PRO A 574 -8.33 7.46 -23.19
CA PRO A 574 -7.92 6.18 -22.62
C PRO A 574 -8.44 5.95 -21.19
N GLU A 575 -8.39 6.98 -20.33
CA GLU A 575 -8.85 6.92 -18.93
C GLU A 575 -10.39 6.70 -18.88
N GLU A 576 -11.14 7.30 -19.79
CA GLU A 576 -12.59 7.09 -19.89
C GLU A 576 -12.94 5.68 -20.40
N ARG A 577 -12.13 5.12 -21.33
CA ARG A 577 -12.26 3.72 -21.78
C ARG A 577 -11.97 2.73 -20.65
N ILE A 578 -10.92 2.97 -19.87
CA ILE A 578 -10.59 2.20 -18.67
C ILE A 578 -11.75 2.23 -17.68
N SER A 579 -12.33 3.41 -17.45
CA SER A 579 -13.51 3.57 -16.57
C SER A 579 -14.73 2.82 -17.10
N LEU A 580 -15.02 2.90 -18.40
CA LEU A 580 -16.14 2.19 -19.02
C LEU A 580 -15.99 0.67 -18.94
N LEU A 581 -14.79 0.14 -19.18
CA LEU A 581 -14.47 -1.29 -19.03
C LEU A 581 -14.65 -1.74 -17.58
N GLY A 582 -14.04 -1.01 -16.62
CA GLY A 582 -14.12 -1.33 -15.20
C GLY A 582 -15.54 -1.25 -14.64
N ASP A 583 -16.34 -0.26 -15.06
CA ASP A 583 -17.77 -0.16 -14.69
C ASP A 583 -18.57 -1.34 -15.26
N THR A 584 -18.36 -1.68 -16.54
CA THR A 584 -19.06 -2.79 -17.18
C THR A 584 -18.72 -4.13 -16.50
N TRP A 585 -17.46 -4.37 -16.17
CA TRP A 585 -17.06 -5.56 -15.45
C TRP A 585 -17.62 -5.60 -14.01
N ALA A 586 -17.57 -4.51 -13.29
CA ALA A 586 -18.16 -4.43 -11.95
C ALA A 586 -19.68 -4.68 -11.97
N LEU A 587 -20.40 -4.11 -12.94
CA LEU A 587 -21.82 -4.35 -13.12
C LEU A 587 -22.13 -5.80 -13.52
N ALA A 588 -21.23 -6.46 -14.29
CA ALA A 588 -21.35 -7.89 -14.59
C ALA A 588 -21.15 -8.75 -13.31
N GLN A 589 -20.20 -8.41 -12.46
CA GLN A 589 -20.02 -9.08 -11.17
C GLN A 589 -21.25 -8.93 -10.27
N ALA A 590 -21.89 -7.77 -10.29
CA ALA A 590 -23.13 -7.48 -9.55
C ALA A 590 -24.40 -8.00 -10.23
N ASN A 591 -24.28 -8.72 -11.34
CA ASN A 591 -25.39 -9.25 -12.16
C ASN A 591 -26.39 -8.19 -12.68
N HIS A 592 -25.94 -6.91 -12.81
CA HIS A 592 -26.70 -5.86 -13.46
C HIS A 592 -26.66 -5.99 -15.00
N VAL A 593 -25.53 -6.44 -15.53
CA VAL A 593 -25.31 -6.76 -16.94
C VAL A 593 -24.77 -8.19 -17.09
N LYS A 594 -24.66 -8.70 -18.29
CA LYS A 594 -24.14 -10.05 -18.52
C LYS A 594 -22.65 -10.02 -18.83
N VAL A 595 -21.94 -11.10 -18.47
CA VAL A 595 -20.52 -11.23 -18.79
C VAL A 595 -20.25 -11.17 -20.30
N GLY A 596 -21.19 -11.61 -21.12
CA GLY A 596 -21.13 -11.48 -22.57
C GLY A 596 -21.13 -10.02 -23.06
N ASP A 597 -21.76 -9.09 -22.34
CA ASP A 597 -21.75 -7.67 -22.68
C ASP A 597 -20.33 -7.10 -22.50
N PHE A 598 -19.65 -7.48 -21.41
CA PHE A 598 -18.24 -7.12 -21.20
C PHE A 598 -17.33 -7.73 -22.28
N LEU A 599 -17.49 -9.04 -22.58
CA LEU A 599 -16.67 -9.70 -23.61
C LEU A 599 -16.89 -9.07 -25.02
N SER A 600 -18.11 -8.63 -25.30
CA SER A 600 -18.44 -7.91 -26.54
C SER A 600 -17.74 -6.54 -26.58
N LEU A 601 -17.75 -5.80 -25.49
CA LEU A 601 -17.03 -4.53 -25.35
C LEU A 601 -15.51 -4.75 -25.50
N ALA A 602 -14.94 -5.76 -24.83
CA ALA A 602 -13.53 -6.14 -24.96
C ALA A 602 -13.15 -6.53 -26.39
N THR A 603 -14.06 -7.20 -27.13
CA THR A 603 -13.85 -7.56 -28.55
C THR A 603 -13.78 -6.30 -29.42
N GLN A 604 -14.62 -5.30 -29.17
CA GLN A 604 -14.61 -4.04 -29.92
C GLN A 604 -13.32 -3.26 -29.71
N MET A 605 -12.73 -3.34 -28.53
CA MET A 605 -11.47 -2.66 -28.17
C MET A 605 -10.22 -3.54 -28.32
N ALA A 606 -10.30 -4.71 -28.96
CA ALA A 606 -9.18 -5.66 -29.08
C ALA A 606 -8.00 -5.14 -29.92
N ASN A 607 -8.19 -4.07 -30.67
CA ASN A 607 -7.16 -3.39 -31.47
C ASN A 607 -6.74 -2.04 -30.86
N ASP A 608 -7.18 -1.71 -29.66
CA ASP A 608 -6.77 -0.49 -28.98
C ASP A 608 -5.25 -0.46 -28.84
N THR A 609 -4.65 0.67 -29.18
CA THR A 609 -3.20 0.84 -29.16
C THR A 609 -2.66 1.31 -27.80
N ASN A 610 -3.56 1.53 -26.85
CA ASN A 610 -3.18 1.98 -25.51
C ASN A 610 -2.92 0.78 -24.58
N SER A 611 -1.74 0.73 -23.96
CA SER A 611 -1.31 -0.40 -23.10
C SER A 611 -2.18 -0.57 -21.85
N GLN A 612 -2.62 0.52 -21.23
CA GLN A 612 -3.43 0.45 -20.02
C GLN A 612 -4.89 0.04 -20.28
N VAL A 613 -5.46 0.45 -21.41
CA VAL A 613 -6.79 -0.05 -21.87
C VAL A 613 -6.71 -1.55 -22.12
N MET A 614 -5.67 -1.99 -22.84
CA MET A 614 -5.45 -3.42 -23.10
C MET A 614 -5.19 -4.20 -21.81
N GLY A 615 -4.37 -3.65 -20.90
CA GLY A 615 -4.12 -4.24 -19.58
C GLY A 615 -5.41 -4.43 -18.79
N THR A 616 -6.32 -3.46 -18.79
CA THR A 616 -7.63 -3.56 -18.14
C THR A 616 -8.46 -4.72 -18.73
N ILE A 617 -8.51 -4.84 -20.06
CA ILE A 617 -9.18 -5.95 -20.73
C ILE A 617 -8.57 -7.28 -20.30
N ILE A 618 -7.24 -7.38 -20.30
CA ILE A 618 -6.51 -8.62 -19.95
C ILE A 618 -6.79 -9.04 -18.51
N VAL A 619 -6.75 -8.11 -17.57
CA VAL A 619 -7.02 -8.37 -16.13
C VAL A 619 -8.44 -8.91 -15.95
N ASP A 620 -9.44 -8.27 -16.58
CA ASP A 620 -10.84 -8.64 -16.41
C ASP A 620 -11.18 -9.96 -17.12
N VAL A 621 -10.61 -10.21 -18.31
CA VAL A 621 -10.77 -11.51 -19.01
C VAL A 621 -10.09 -12.64 -18.23
N ASN A 622 -8.94 -12.39 -17.62
CA ASN A 622 -8.29 -13.36 -16.73
C ASN A 622 -9.19 -13.67 -15.50
N ALA A 623 -9.83 -12.64 -14.93
CA ALA A 623 -10.79 -12.84 -13.84
C ALA A 623 -12.00 -13.68 -14.29
N ILE A 624 -12.47 -13.53 -15.54
CA ILE A 624 -13.52 -14.38 -16.10
C ILE A 624 -13.03 -15.84 -16.24
N ALA A 625 -11.81 -16.05 -16.73
CA ALA A 625 -11.21 -17.38 -16.87
C ALA A 625 -11.08 -18.11 -15.51
N GLU A 626 -10.67 -17.37 -14.47
CA GLU A 626 -10.44 -17.94 -13.13
C GLU A 626 -11.74 -18.13 -12.34
N ARG A 627 -12.68 -17.20 -12.44
CA ARG A 627 -13.84 -17.13 -11.53
C ARG A 627 -15.15 -17.57 -12.17
N VAL A 628 -15.40 -17.25 -13.45
CA VAL A 628 -16.67 -17.53 -14.15
C VAL A 628 -16.63 -18.83 -14.93
N ALA A 629 -15.54 -19.13 -15.66
CA ALA A 629 -15.37 -20.34 -16.42
C ALA A 629 -15.31 -21.56 -15.50
N ALA A 630 -16.45 -22.23 -15.27
CA ALA A 630 -16.62 -23.25 -14.27
C ALA A 630 -15.97 -24.60 -14.63
N ASN A 631 -15.85 -24.92 -15.93
CA ASN A 631 -15.39 -26.20 -16.42
C ASN A 631 -14.38 -26.07 -17.56
N GLU A 632 -13.72 -27.18 -17.92
CA GLU A 632 -12.67 -27.22 -18.93
C GLU A 632 -13.17 -26.82 -20.33
N ALA A 633 -14.40 -27.17 -20.69
CA ALA A 633 -14.95 -26.80 -21.99
C ALA A 633 -15.08 -25.27 -22.13
N GLN A 634 -15.58 -24.58 -21.11
CA GLN A 634 -15.67 -23.12 -21.10
C GLN A 634 -14.29 -22.47 -21.18
N ARG A 635 -13.31 -23.00 -20.45
CA ARG A 635 -11.93 -22.47 -20.48
C ARG A 635 -11.29 -22.67 -21.86
N THR A 636 -11.47 -23.83 -22.46
CA THR A 636 -10.96 -24.12 -23.82
C THR A 636 -11.57 -23.18 -24.85
N GLN A 637 -12.89 -22.95 -24.80
CA GLN A 637 -13.55 -22.01 -25.69
C GLN A 637 -13.10 -20.55 -25.45
N LEU A 638 -12.99 -20.13 -24.19
CA LEU A 638 -12.47 -18.80 -23.86
C LEU A 638 -11.03 -18.63 -24.35
N ALA A 639 -10.17 -19.63 -24.15
CA ALA A 639 -8.81 -19.60 -24.67
C ALA A 639 -8.74 -19.51 -26.21
N ALA A 640 -9.67 -20.19 -26.91
CA ALA A 640 -9.80 -20.09 -28.36
C ALA A 640 -10.19 -18.68 -28.80
N TRP A 641 -11.18 -18.08 -28.12
CA TRP A 641 -11.57 -16.69 -28.36
C TRP A 641 -10.43 -15.71 -28.10
N VAL A 642 -9.68 -15.85 -27.00
CA VAL A 642 -8.50 -15.02 -26.71
C VAL A 642 -7.49 -15.08 -27.84
N ARG A 643 -7.18 -16.29 -28.36
CA ARG A 643 -6.26 -16.43 -29.49
C ARG A 643 -6.80 -15.76 -30.76
N GLN A 644 -8.06 -16.00 -31.08
CA GLN A 644 -8.67 -15.45 -32.28
C GLN A 644 -8.70 -13.93 -32.24
N THR A 645 -9.00 -13.35 -31.09
CA THR A 645 -9.24 -11.91 -30.92
C THR A 645 -7.95 -11.12 -30.71
N PHE A 646 -7.02 -11.59 -29.89
CA PHE A 646 -5.87 -10.78 -29.43
C PHE A 646 -4.51 -11.19 -30.05
N LYS A 647 -4.37 -12.44 -30.57
CA LYS A 647 -3.13 -12.83 -31.26
C LYS A 647 -2.80 -11.95 -32.48
N PRO A 648 -3.78 -11.48 -33.29
CA PRO A 648 -3.50 -10.53 -34.37
C PRO A 648 -2.91 -9.19 -33.88
N ALA A 649 -3.37 -8.65 -32.76
CA ALA A 649 -2.82 -7.45 -32.14
C ALA A 649 -1.38 -7.69 -31.67
N TYR A 650 -1.11 -8.81 -31.02
CA TYR A 650 0.26 -9.22 -30.65
C TYR A 650 1.19 -9.34 -31.89
N ALA A 651 0.72 -9.97 -32.94
CA ALA A 651 1.50 -10.17 -34.16
C ALA A 651 1.89 -8.86 -34.87
N LYS A 652 1.02 -7.83 -34.80
CA LYS A 652 1.29 -6.50 -35.37
C LYS A 652 2.46 -5.79 -34.70
N LEU A 653 2.73 -6.05 -33.42
CA LEU A 653 3.81 -5.41 -32.67
C LEU A 653 5.20 -5.90 -33.11
N GLY A 654 5.29 -7.07 -33.74
CA GLY A 654 6.55 -7.62 -34.22
C GLY A 654 7.60 -7.88 -33.14
N ALA A 655 8.84 -8.02 -33.54
CA ALA A 655 9.96 -8.16 -32.62
C ALA A 655 10.30 -6.81 -31.96
N PRO A 656 10.83 -6.82 -30.71
CA PRO A 656 11.30 -5.60 -30.03
C PRO A 656 12.29 -4.81 -30.87
N SER A 657 12.20 -3.49 -30.83
CA SER A 657 13.04 -2.56 -31.54
C SER A 657 13.49 -1.42 -30.62
N ALA A 658 14.69 -0.92 -30.80
CA ALA A 658 15.19 0.25 -30.09
C ALA A 658 14.39 1.55 -30.33
N LYS A 659 13.43 1.52 -31.27
CA LYS A 659 12.52 2.64 -31.57
C LYS A 659 11.15 2.49 -30.89
N ASP A 660 10.90 1.39 -30.21
CA ASP A 660 9.62 1.15 -29.57
C ASP A 660 9.45 2.14 -28.40
N SER A 661 8.25 2.67 -28.27
CA SER A 661 7.88 3.48 -27.10
C SER A 661 7.72 2.58 -25.87
N PRO A 662 7.83 3.12 -24.66
CA PRO A 662 7.51 2.39 -23.43
C PRO A 662 6.16 1.66 -23.51
N GLU A 663 5.13 2.34 -23.99
CA GLU A 663 3.80 1.77 -24.20
C GLU A 663 3.81 0.55 -25.16
N THR A 664 4.62 0.59 -26.24
CA THR A 664 4.74 -0.54 -27.18
C THR A 664 5.42 -1.73 -26.52
N LEU A 665 6.44 -1.50 -25.68
CA LEU A 665 7.14 -2.54 -24.94
C LEU A 665 6.21 -3.22 -23.93
N GLU A 666 5.48 -2.44 -23.13
CA GLU A 666 4.48 -2.93 -22.19
C GLU A 666 3.38 -3.72 -22.89
N MET A 667 2.79 -3.16 -23.94
CA MET A 667 1.75 -3.82 -24.73
C MET A 667 2.19 -5.18 -25.26
N ARG A 668 3.43 -5.27 -25.77
CA ARG A 668 4.00 -6.54 -26.29
C ARG A 668 4.14 -7.56 -25.18
N ALA A 669 4.62 -7.17 -24.01
CA ALA A 669 4.80 -8.03 -22.86
C ALA A 669 3.45 -8.57 -22.34
N GLU A 670 2.46 -7.70 -22.16
CA GLU A 670 1.12 -8.07 -21.70
C GLU A 670 0.40 -8.98 -22.69
N LEU A 671 0.46 -8.68 -24.00
CA LEU A 671 -0.16 -9.53 -25.01
C LEU A 671 0.57 -10.87 -25.15
N LEU A 672 1.91 -10.92 -25.00
CA LEU A 672 2.63 -12.21 -24.92
C LEU A 672 2.09 -13.06 -23.78
N ARG A 673 2.02 -12.49 -22.56
CA ARG A 673 1.48 -13.18 -21.38
C ARG A 673 0.08 -13.67 -21.63
N PHE A 674 -0.81 -12.81 -22.11
CA PHE A 674 -2.22 -13.10 -22.29
C PHE A 674 -2.48 -14.20 -23.33
N VAL A 675 -1.89 -14.08 -24.51
CA VAL A 675 -2.06 -15.06 -25.60
C VAL A 675 -1.42 -16.40 -25.26
N ALA A 676 -0.28 -16.41 -24.54
CA ALA A 676 0.36 -17.64 -24.10
C ALA A 676 -0.33 -18.28 -22.92
N ALA A 677 -0.54 -17.55 -21.82
CA ALA A 677 -0.99 -18.13 -20.56
C ALA A 677 -2.51 -18.37 -20.51
N THR A 678 -3.32 -17.40 -20.98
CA THR A 678 -4.79 -17.52 -21.01
C THR A 678 -5.28 -18.09 -22.33
N GLY A 679 -4.67 -17.67 -23.44
CA GLY A 679 -4.96 -18.19 -24.77
C GLY A 679 -4.43 -19.60 -25.04
N HIS A 680 -3.47 -20.09 -24.27
CA HIS A 680 -2.79 -21.38 -24.48
C HIS A 680 -2.24 -21.53 -25.92
N ASP A 681 -1.68 -20.44 -26.50
CA ASP A 681 -1.14 -20.49 -27.86
C ASP A 681 0.22 -21.19 -27.91
N PRO A 682 0.36 -22.35 -28.57
CA PRO A 682 1.60 -23.12 -28.52
C PRO A 682 2.79 -22.41 -29.19
N GLN A 683 2.55 -21.54 -30.16
CA GLN A 683 3.64 -20.79 -30.84
C GLN A 683 4.17 -19.69 -29.93
N VAL A 684 3.26 -18.97 -29.24
CA VAL A 684 3.65 -17.89 -28.33
C VAL A 684 4.30 -18.46 -27.07
N ILE A 685 3.85 -19.61 -26.56
CA ILE A 685 4.50 -20.36 -25.48
C ILE A 685 5.94 -20.77 -25.89
N ALA A 686 6.10 -21.32 -27.09
CA ALA A 686 7.43 -21.69 -27.59
C ALA A 686 8.36 -20.46 -27.75
N GLN A 687 7.81 -19.34 -28.20
CA GLN A 687 8.53 -18.06 -28.27
C GLN A 687 8.97 -17.58 -26.88
N ALA A 688 8.09 -17.63 -25.88
CA ALA A 688 8.44 -17.27 -24.50
C ALA A 688 9.57 -18.13 -23.94
N LYS A 689 9.55 -19.45 -24.20
CA LYS A 689 10.64 -20.37 -23.83
C LYS A 689 11.96 -20.00 -24.50
N MET A 690 11.96 -19.65 -25.80
CA MET A 690 13.18 -19.20 -26.50
C MET A 690 13.73 -17.89 -25.92
N ILE A 691 12.86 -16.91 -25.63
CA ILE A 691 13.24 -15.64 -25.01
C ILE A 691 13.86 -15.91 -23.62
N THR A 692 13.24 -16.76 -22.83
CA THR A 692 13.74 -17.15 -21.50
C THR A 692 15.11 -17.81 -21.59
N ASP A 693 15.30 -18.74 -22.52
CA ASP A 693 16.60 -19.37 -22.74
C ASP A 693 17.68 -18.38 -23.15
N ALA A 694 17.34 -17.40 -23.96
CA ALA A 694 18.27 -16.34 -24.36
C ALA A 694 18.59 -15.42 -23.18
N ALA A 695 17.58 -14.99 -22.42
CA ALA A 695 17.73 -14.14 -21.24
C ALA A 695 18.59 -14.79 -20.15
N LEU A 696 18.41 -16.09 -19.89
CA LEU A 696 19.19 -16.85 -18.90
C LEU A 696 20.64 -17.07 -19.32
N LYS A 697 20.94 -17.01 -20.64
CA LYS A 697 22.33 -17.10 -21.16
C LYS A 697 22.99 -15.73 -21.19
N ASN A 698 22.29 -14.71 -21.65
CA ASN A 698 22.79 -13.35 -21.77
C ASN A 698 21.60 -12.37 -21.65
N PRO A 699 21.36 -11.79 -20.46
CA PRO A 699 20.25 -10.87 -20.25
C PRO A 699 20.20 -9.68 -21.24
N ALA A 700 21.36 -9.16 -21.63
CA ALA A 700 21.46 -8.05 -22.57
C ALA A 700 21.06 -8.41 -24.03
N SER A 701 20.84 -9.68 -24.35
CA SER A 701 20.43 -10.14 -25.68
C SER A 701 18.92 -10.05 -25.94
N VAL A 702 18.13 -9.75 -24.92
CA VAL A 702 16.66 -9.69 -24.98
C VAL A 702 16.17 -8.37 -24.44
N ASP A 703 14.96 -7.99 -24.86
CA ASP A 703 14.27 -6.81 -24.31
C ASP A 703 13.98 -6.99 -22.82
N ALA A 704 14.32 -5.99 -22.02
CA ALA A 704 14.25 -6.05 -20.57
C ALA A 704 12.80 -6.06 -20.03
N THR A 705 11.83 -5.49 -20.75
CA THR A 705 10.41 -5.52 -20.39
C THR A 705 9.80 -6.88 -20.72
N LEU A 706 10.25 -7.49 -21.81
CA LEU A 706 9.71 -8.76 -22.28
C LEU A 706 10.26 -9.97 -21.52
N ALA A 707 11.53 -9.92 -21.07
CA ALA A 707 12.22 -11.04 -20.46
C ALA A 707 11.54 -11.60 -19.19
N PRO A 708 11.17 -10.79 -18.19
CA PRO A 708 10.49 -11.28 -16.98
C PRO A 708 9.16 -11.96 -17.29
N VAL A 709 8.37 -11.37 -18.19
CA VAL A 709 7.08 -11.91 -18.62
C VAL A 709 7.25 -13.25 -19.35
N ALA A 710 8.26 -13.34 -20.22
CA ALA A 710 8.59 -14.59 -20.90
C ALA A 710 9.02 -15.68 -19.91
N GLN A 711 9.77 -15.33 -18.85
CA GLN A 711 10.17 -16.26 -17.77
C GLN A 711 8.96 -16.80 -17.02
N GLU A 712 8.00 -15.95 -16.64
CA GLU A 712 6.76 -16.39 -15.98
C GLU A 712 5.95 -17.35 -16.86
N VAL A 713 5.81 -17.04 -18.16
CA VAL A 713 5.12 -17.91 -19.12
C VAL A 713 5.89 -19.22 -19.30
N ALA A 714 7.20 -19.15 -19.47
CA ALA A 714 8.02 -20.35 -19.65
C ALA A 714 7.99 -21.28 -18.42
N ALA A 715 7.98 -20.72 -17.21
CA ALA A 715 7.87 -21.45 -15.95
C ALA A 715 6.52 -22.17 -15.82
N ARG A 716 5.41 -21.51 -16.16
CA ARG A 716 4.08 -22.11 -16.15
C ARG A 716 4.00 -23.41 -16.93
N PHE A 717 4.67 -23.48 -18.07
CA PHE A 717 4.75 -24.65 -18.97
C PHE A 717 6.13 -25.31 -18.95
N GLY A 718 6.87 -25.16 -17.85
CA GLY A 718 8.27 -25.51 -17.68
C GLY A 718 8.50 -26.89 -17.12
N ASP A 719 9.77 -27.27 -17.07
CA ASP A 719 10.28 -28.51 -16.54
C ASP A 719 11.31 -28.31 -15.42
N ALA A 720 11.79 -29.40 -14.83
CA ALA A 720 12.75 -29.36 -13.74
C ALA A 720 14.11 -28.73 -14.13
N ALA A 721 14.49 -28.76 -15.40
CA ALA A 721 15.73 -28.12 -15.86
C ALA A 721 15.60 -26.60 -15.83
N LEU A 722 14.47 -26.05 -16.26
CA LEU A 722 14.17 -24.62 -16.16
C LEU A 722 14.04 -24.20 -14.69
N PHE A 723 13.36 -24.98 -13.86
CA PHE A 723 13.25 -24.72 -12.42
C PHE A 723 14.64 -24.52 -11.78
N SER A 724 15.55 -25.46 -11.99
CA SER A 724 16.89 -25.39 -11.43
C SER A 724 17.66 -24.15 -11.91
N ARG A 725 17.50 -23.75 -13.17
CA ARG A 725 18.14 -22.55 -13.73
C ARG A 725 17.59 -21.26 -13.12
N LEU A 726 16.27 -21.16 -12.93
CA LEU A 726 15.63 -20.01 -12.28
C LEU A 726 16.02 -19.94 -10.80
N GLN A 727 16.10 -21.07 -10.10
CA GLN A 727 16.59 -21.10 -8.73
C GLN A 727 18.04 -20.60 -8.63
N GLN A 728 18.93 -21.03 -9.51
CA GLN A 728 20.31 -20.53 -9.58
C GLN A 728 20.34 -19.02 -9.87
N GLN A 729 19.46 -18.54 -10.78
CA GLN A 729 19.35 -17.11 -11.07
C GLN A 729 18.91 -16.31 -9.84
N SER A 730 17.92 -16.79 -9.06
CA SER A 730 17.47 -16.10 -7.84
C SER A 730 18.56 -16.02 -6.77
N GLU A 731 19.42 -17.03 -6.67
CA GLU A 731 20.49 -17.11 -5.66
C GLU A 731 21.76 -16.32 -6.03
N HIS A 732 21.99 -16.09 -7.33
CA HIS A 732 23.22 -15.47 -7.84
C HIS A 732 22.94 -14.22 -8.70
N ALA A 733 21.76 -13.62 -8.56
CA ALA A 733 21.36 -12.43 -9.31
C ALA A 733 22.32 -11.26 -9.02
N ALA A 734 22.74 -10.56 -10.08
CA ALA A 734 23.60 -9.40 -9.96
C ALA A 734 22.87 -8.16 -9.41
N ASN A 735 21.55 -8.08 -9.58
CA ASN A 735 20.72 -6.98 -9.12
C ASN A 735 19.40 -7.48 -8.52
N PRO A 736 18.72 -6.65 -7.72
CA PRO A 736 17.48 -7.02 -7.01
C PRO A 736 16.34 -7.43 -7.95
N GLN A 737 16.14 -6.75 -9.09
CA GLN A 737 15.04 -7.03 -10.02
C GLN A 737 15.19 -8.41 -10.68
N THR A 738 16.41 -8.80 -11.03
CA THR A 738 16.67 -10.14 -11.58
C THR A 738 16.36 -11.23 -10.56
N ARG A 739 16.69 -11.01 -9.27
CA ARG A 739 16.37 -11.92 -8.19
C ARG A 739 14.85 -12.06 -8.01
N GLU A 740 14.15 -10.95 -7.91
CA GLU A 740 12.71 -10.93 -7.75
C GLU A 740 12.00 -11.60 -8.94
N SER A 741 12.38 -11.27 -10.16
CA SER A 741 11.82 -11.86 -11.39
C SER A 741 11.95 -13.40 -11.38
N ALA A 742 13.13 -13.91 -10.98
CA ALA A 742 13.35 -15.34 -10.88
C ALA A 742 12.48 -16.02 -9.79
N LEU A 743 12.33 -15.38 -8.62
CA LEU A 743 11.45 -15.87 -7.54
C LEU A 743 9.99 -15.89 -7.97
N ARG A 744 9.51 -14.83 -8.64
CA ARG A 744 8.15 -14.78 -9.19
C ARG A 744 7.92 -15.85 -10.25
N ALA A 745 8.92 -16.12 -11.13
CA ALA A 745 8.83 -17.18 -12.11
C ALA A 745 8.81 -18.58 -11.46
N LEU A 746 9.58 -18.80 -10.38
CA LEU A 746 9.55 -20.07 -9.62
C LEU A 746 8.17 -20.39 -9.05
N ALA A 747 7.41 -19.37 -8.63
CA ALA A 747 6.05 -19.53 -8.12
C ALA A 747 4.98 -19.70 -9.25
N ARG A 748 5.38 -19.83 -10.52
CA ARG A 748 4.45 -20.01 -11.66
C ARG A 748 4.39 -21.43 -12.21
N PHE A 749 5.19 -22.37 -11.72
CA PHE A 749 5.13 -23.73 -12.17
C PHE A 749 3.82 -24.40 -11.80
N GLU A 750 3.11 -24.96 -12.79
CA GLU A 750 1.83 -25.68 -12.58
C GLU A 750 2.01 -27.21 -12.50
N ASN A 751 3.26 -27.70 -12.56
CA ASN A 751 3.56 -29.10 -12.29
C ASN A 751 3.57 -29.33 -10.77
N PRO A 752 2.73 -30.22 -10.20
CA PRO A 752 2.58 -30.36 -8.74
C PRO A 752 3.86 -30.68 -7.98
N THR A 753 4.81 -31.37 -8.62
CA THR A 753 6.12 -31.69 -8.01
C THR A 753 6.99 -30.43 -7.94
N LEU A 754 7.01 -29.63 -9.01
CA LEU A 754 7.81 -28.40 -9.06
C LEU A 754 7.19 -27.28 -8.20
N GLU A 755 5.87 -27.21 -8.15
CA GLU A 755 5.10 -26.35 -7.25
C GLU A 755 5.46 -26.63 -5.79
N THR A 756 5.40 -27.92 -5.36
CA THR A 756 5.81 -28.30 -4.00
C THR A 756 7.28 -27.95 -3.72
N GLN A 757 8.16 -28.05 -4.73
CA GLN A 757 9.54 -27.64 -4.59
C GLN A 757 9.69 -26.12 -4.45
N ALA A 758 8.88 -25.32 -5.17
CA ALA A 758 8.88 -23.88 -5.06
C ALA A 758 8.40 -23.41 -3.67
N LEU A 759 7.33 -24.00 -3.16
CA LEU A 759 6.80 -23.76 -1.83
C LEU A 759 7.82 -24.13 -0.73
N ALA A 760 8.45 -25.31 -0.84
CA ALA A 760 9.50 -25.72 0.09
C ALA A 760 10.73 -24.81 0.03
N TYR A 761 11.09 -24.34 -1.17
CA TYR A 761 12.17 -23.37 -1.35
C TYR A 761 11.83 -22.02 -0.72
N ALA A 762 10.61 -21.52 -0.88
CA ALA A 762 10.15 -20.27 -0.28
C ALA A 762 10.35 -20.25 1.24
N VAL A 763 10.01 -21.35 1.95
CA VAL A 763 10.10 -21.42 3.42
C VAL A 763 11.41 -22.02 3.94
N SER A 764 12.40 -22.24 3.07
CA SER A 764 13.68 -22.90 3.45
C SER A 764 14.66 -22.00 4.21
N GLY A 765 14.40 -20.71 4.34
CA GLY A 765 15.35 -19.71 4.83
C GLY A 765 16.39 -19.24 3.80
N ARG A 766 16.31 -19.74 2.54
CA ARG A 766 17.16 -19.30 1.41
C ARG A 766 16.55 -18.12 0.66
N VAL A 767 15.25 -17.93 0.78
CA VAL A 767 14.50 -16.78 0.30
C VAL A 767 14.41 -15.77 1.44
N ARG A 768 14.63 -14.49 1.16
CA ARG A 768 14.51 -13.42 2.18
C ARG A 768 13.07 -13.34 2.67
N ASN A 769 12.88 -13.11 3.96
CA ASN A 769 11.56 -13.07 4.60
C ASN A 769 10.57 -12.14 3.89
N GLN A 770 11.06 -11.00 3.42
CA GLN A 770 10.26 -10.02 2.66
C GLN A 770 9.71 -10.55 1.32
N ASP A 771 10.33 -11.57 0.73
CA ASP A 771 9.98 -12.10 -0.60
C ASP A 771 9.14 -13.39 -0.50
N VAL A 772 9.09 -14.04 0.67
CA VAL A 772 8.40 -15.33 0.86
C VAL A 772 6.92 -15.22 0.58
N ALA A 773 6.26 -14.19 1.15
CA ALA A 773 4.81 -14.04 1.00
C ALA A 773 4.41 -13.84 -0.47
N ALA A 774 5.23 -13.15 -1.28
CA ALA A 774 4.94 -12.95 -2.69
C ALA A 774 4.85 -14.28 -3.46
N MET A 775 5.73 -15.25 -3.16
CA MET A 775 5.68 -16.58 -3.76
C MET A 775 4.41 -17.32 -3.34
N LEU A 776 4.09 -17.33 -2.04
CA LEU A 776 2.88 -17.99 -1.53
C LEU A 776 1.59 -17.38 -2.11
N VAL A 777 1.55 -16.05 -2.22
CA VAL A 777 0.42 -15.31 -2.81
C VAL A 777 0.21 -15.69 -4.27
N ILE A 778 1.28 -15.74 -5.07
CA ILE A 778 1.20 -16.12 -6.49
C ILE A 778 0.59 -17.52 -6.65
N GLU A 779 1.02 -18.48 -5.83
CA GLU A 779 0.53 -19.85 -5.86
C GLU A 779 -0.95 -19.96 -5.40
N LEU A 780 -1.33 -19.26 -4.32
CA LEU A 780 -2.71 -19.22 -3.81
C LEU A 780 -3.69 -18.55 -4.78
N MET A 781 -3.22 -17.57 -5.54
CA MET A 781 -4.05 -16.85 -6.51
C MET A 781 -4.28 -17.62 -7.80
N ASN A 782 -3.44 -18.58 -8.14
CA ASN A 782 -3.56 -19.38 -9.35
C ASN A 782 -4.45 -20.59 -9.08
N ARG A 783 -5.54 -20.69 -9.81
CA ARG A 783 -6.52 -21.80 -9.71
C ARG A 783 -5.90 -23.19 -9.85
N ASN A 784 -4.84 -23.34 -10.65
CA ASN A 784 -4.22 -24.64 -10.92
C ASN A 784 -3.29 -25.09 -9.80
N THR A 785 -2.77 -24.15 -8.98
CA THR A 785 -1.81 -24.40 -7.89
C THR A 785 -2.42 -24.21 -6.51
N GLN A 786 -3.48 -23.41 -6.37
CA GLN A 786 -4.05 -23.00 -5.06
C GLN A 786 -4.35 -24.16 -4.10
N ALA A 787 -4.70 -25.34 -4.62
CA ALA A 787 -5.05 -26.50 -3.76
C ALA A 787 -3.81 -27.11 -3.10
N VAL A 788 -2.72 -27.25 -3.86
CA VAL A 788 -1.43 -27.74 -3.35
C VAL A 788 -0.81 -26.72 -2.42
N ALA A 789 -0.82 -25.44 -2.81
CA ALA A 789 -0.32 -24.36 -1.97
C ALA A 789 -1.06 -24.26 -0.63
N TRP A 790 -2.39 -24.37 -0.65
CA TRP A 790 -3.20 -24.34 0.57
C TRP A 790 -2.92 -25.51 1.48
N GLN A 791 -2.83 -26.74 0.93
CA GLN A 791 -2.47 -27.93 1.71
C GLN A 791 -1.06 -27.80 2.29
N PHE A 792 -0.09 -27.32 1.50
CA PHE A 792 1.28 -27.09 1.97
C PHE A 792 1.32 -26.11 3.15
N ILE A 793 0.60 -25.00 3.07
CA ILE A 793 0.53 -24.01 4.16
C ILE A 793 -0.05 -24.64 5.44
N GLN A 794 -1.10 -25.47 5.32
CA GLN A 794 -1.68 -26.16 6.48
C GLN A 794 -0.69 -27.14 7.11
N ASP A 795 0.00 -27.93 6.30
CA ASP A 795 0.91 -28.98 6.79
C ASP A 795 2.22 -28.39 7.37
N HIS A 796 2.64 -27.21 6.89
CA HIS A 796 3.91 -26.56 7.25
C HIS A 796 3.74 -25.22 7.94
N PHE A 797 2.58 -24.93 8.54
CA PHE A 797 2.25 -23.61 9.09
C PHE A 797 3.32 -23.02 10.02
N PRO A 798 3.95 -23.77 10.95
CA PRO A 798 5.01 -23.20 11.78
C PRO A 798 6.20 -22.70 10.99
N ALA A 799 6.61 -23.41 9.92
CA ALA A 799 7.71 -23.00 9.06
C ALA A 799 7.33 -21.78 8.20
N VAL A 800 6.08 -21.76 7.70
CA VAL A 800 5.53 -20.60 6.97
C VAL A 800 5.52 -19.36 7.87
N LEU A 801 4.96 -19.48 9.07
CA LEU A 801 4.85 -18.37 10.02
C LEU A 801 6.22 -17.81 10.43
N ALA A 802 7.23 -18.66 10.57
CA ALA A 802 8.58 -18.26 10.92
C ALA A 802 9.30 -17.43 9.83
N GLN A 803 8.81 -17.48 8.59
CA GLN A 803 9.37 -16.73 7.47
C GLN A 803 8.50 -15.51 7.08
N LEU A 804 7.29 -15.38 7.63
CA LEU A 804 6.43 -14.24 7.34
C LEU A 804 6.84 -13.04 8.22
N THR A 805 6.78 -11.88 7.64
CA THR A 805 6.92 -10.60 8.33
C THR A 805 5.56 -10.15 8.89
N ALA A 806 5.52 -9.07 9.65
CA ALA A 806 4.32 -8.62 10.36
C ALA A 806 3.14 -8.30 9.41
N SER A 807 3.41 -7.65 8.27
CA SER A 807 2.37 -7.26 7.29
C SER A 807 2.15 -8.32 6.21
N SER A 808 3.19 -9.08 5.84
CA SER A 808 3.12 -10.07 4.77
C SER A 808 2.20 -11.25 5.07
N GLY A 809 1.98 -11.54 6.35
CA GLY A 809 1.01 -12.53 6.80
C GLY A 809 -0.42 -12.19 6.40
N ALA A 810 -0.80 -10.92 6.48
CA ALA A 810 -2.12 -10.43 6.04
C ALA A 810 -2.31 -10.61 4.52
N SER A 811 -1.25 -10.40 3.72
CA SER A 811 -1.27 -10.61 2.26
C SER A 811 -1.51 -12.08 1.91
N MET A 812 -0.86 -13.03 2.60
CA MET A 812 -1.09 -14.47 2.42
C MET A 812 -2.52 -14.86 2.80
N VAL A 813 -3.05 -14.38 3.92
CA VAL A 813 -4.45 -14.61 4.32
C VAL A 813 -5.40 -14.06 3.26
N GLY A 814 -5.16 -12.84 2.79
CA GLY A 814 -5.95 -12.17 1.75
C GLY A 814 -5.99 -12.96 0.44
N ALA A 815 -4.87 -13.57 0.05
CA ALA A 815 -4.76 -14.36 -1.19
C ALA A 815 -5.72 -15.58 -1.20
N THR A 816 -6.10 -16.14 -0.04
CA THR A 816 -7.11 -17.20 0.05
C THR A 816 -8.49 -16.78 -0.49
N GLY A 817 -8.73 -15.46 -0.58
CA GLY A 817 -9.94 -14.89 -1.20
C GLY A 817 -10.11 -15.23 -2.69
N HIS A 818 -9.05 -15.72 -3.35
CA HIS A 818 -9.12 -16.19 -4.74
C HIS A 818 -9.74 -17.60 -4.89
N PHE A 819 -9.95 -18.33 -3.79
CA PHE A 819 -10.69 -19.56 -3.82
C PHE A 819 -12.15 -19.32 -4.23
N CYS A 820 -12.77 -20.31 -4.85
CA CYS A 820 -14.12 -20.15 -5.39
C CYS A 820 -14.97 -21.40 -5.12
N SER A 821 -14.96 -21.89 -3.88
CA SER A 821 -15.82 -22.98 -3.44
C SER A 821 -16.20 -22.85 -1.97
N ALA A 822 -17.42 -23.30 -1.64
CA ALA A 822 -17.92 -23.28 -0.27
C ALA A 822 -17.08 -24.17 0.68
N GLU A 823 -16.47 -25.24 0.14
CA GLU A 823 -15.57 -26.11 0.91
C GLU A 823 -14.32 -25.36 1.33
N MET A 824 -13.63 -24.72 0.38
CA MET A 824 -12.43 -23.94 0.67
C MET A 824 -12.73 -22.78 1.64
N GLN A 825 -13.90 -22.14 1.51
CA GLN A 825 -14.31 -21.08 2.44
C GLN A 825 -14.43 -21.63 3.89
N ARG A 826 -15.00 -22.82 4.06
CA ARG A 826 -15.09 -23.45 5.38
C ARG A 826 -13.71 -23.79 5.93
N GLN A 827 -12.83 -24.35 5.11
CA GLN A 827 -11.46 -24.69 5.50
C GLN A 827 -10.67 -23.47 5.94
N VAL A 828 -10.69 -22.36 5.16
CA VAL A 828 -10.01 -21.10 5.50
C VAL A 828 -10.50 -20.57 6.84
N LYS A 829 -11.83 -20.51 7.06
CA LYS A 829 -12.40 -20.06 8.34
C LYS A 829 -11.99 -20.96 9.52
N ALA A 830 -12.05 -22.28 9.35
CA ALA A 830 -11.72 -23.22 10.41
C ALA A 830 -10.22 -23.18 10.76
N PHE A 831 -9.36 -23.06 9.75
CA PHE A 831 -7.92 -23.03 9.94
C PHE A 831 -7.48 -21.76 10.70
N PHE A 832 -7.83 -20.58 10.23
CA PHE A 832 -7.42 -19.33 10.85
C PHE A 832 -8.16 -19.02 12.18
N ALA A 833 -9.20 -19.77 12.54
CA ALA A 833 -9.78 -19.70 13.87
C ALA A 833 -8.84 -20.19 14.98
N THR A 834 -7.87 -21.06 14.63
CA THR A 834 -6.89 -21.67 15.55
C THR A 834 -5.44 -21.30 15.22
N HIS A 835 -5.17 -20.80 14.01
CA HIS A 835 -3.85 -20.42 13.52
C HIS A 835 -3.85 -18.91 13.25
N ILE A 836 -3.76 -18.15 14.34
CA ILE A 836 -3.86 -16.68 14.31
C ILE A 836 -2.57 -16.10 13.71
N ILE A 837 -2.74 -15.20 12.74
CA ILE A 837 -1.68 -14.36 12.21
C ILE A 837 -1.97 -12.93 12.69
N PRO A 838 -1.02 -12.25 13.35
CA PRO A 838 -1.19 -10.87 13.79
C PRO A 838 -1.60 -9.93 12.63
N SER A 839 -2.33 -8.87 12.92
CA SER A 839 -2.76 -7.83 11.96
C SER A 839 -3.43 -8.37 10.69
N SER A 840 -4.20 -9.48 10.78
CA SER A 840 -4.82 -10.12 9.61
C SER A 840 -6.33 -10.30 9.70
N ALA A 841 -6.97 -9.80 10.75
CA ALA A 841 -8.41 -10.01 11.00
C ALA A 841 -9.27 -9.43 9.86
N HIS A 842 -8.99 -8.22 9.41
CA HIS A 842 -9.68 -7.60 8.27
C HIS A 842 -9.37 -8.34 6.95
N ALA A 843 -8.13 -8.79 6.74
CA ALA A 843 -7.75 -9.56 5.56
C ALA A 843 -8.54 -10.88 5.48
N LEU A 844 -8.70 -11.60 6.60
CA LEU A 844 -9.51 -12.83 6.68
C LEU A 844 -10.99 -12.55 6.41
N GLY A 845 -11.52 -11.48 6.99
CA GLY A 845 -12.89 -11.03 6.73
C GLY A 845 -13.13 -10.79 5.24
N ARG A 846 -12.27 -10.01 4.60
CA ARG A 846 -12.30 -9.73 3.16
C ARG A 846 -12.14 -11.00 2.31
N ALA A 847 -11.17 -11.85 2.63
CA ALA A 847 -10.94 -13.09 1.89
C ALA A 847 -12.17 -14.01 1.92
N THR A 848 -12.79 -14.20 3.07
CA THR A 848 -13.98 -15.04 3.19
C THR A 848 -15.20 -14.47 2.49
N ASP A 849 -15.34 -13.15 2.45
CA ASP A 849 -16.38 -12.44 1.68
C ASP A 849 -16.14 -12.62 0.16
N GLN A 850 -14.88 -12.46 -0.27
CA GLN A 850 -14.46 -12.59 -1.66
C GLN A 850 -14.69 -14.00 -2.23
N ILE A 851 -14.48 -15.05 -1.43
CA ILE A 851 -14.83 -16.43 -1.84
C ILE A 851 -16.34 -16.54 -2.09
N GLY A 852 -17.15 -15.97 -1.21
CA GLY A 852 -18.61 -15.92 -1.37
C GLY A 852 -19.04 -15.17 -2.63
N ASP A 853 -18.44 -14.03 -2.90
CA ASP A 853 -18.67 -13.22 -4.10
C ASP A 853 -18.32 -14.03 -5.38
N CYS A 854 -17.20 -14.78 -5.36
CA CYS A 854 -16.80 -15.60 -6.49
C CYS A 854 -17.81 -16.72 -6.78
N ILE A 855 -18.34 -17.37 -5.75
CA ILE A 855 -19.36 -18.43 -5.89
C ILE A 855 -20.62 -17.84 -6.54
N THR A 856 -21.12 -16.71 -6.01
CA THR A 856 -22.31 -16.02 -6.53
C THR A 856 -22.11 -15.59 -7.99
N LEU A 857 -20.97 -14.94 -8.29
CA LEU A 857 -20.61 -14.53 -9.65
C LEU A 857 -20.63 -15.69 -10.65
N ARG A 858 -20.04 -16.83 -10.27
CA ARG A 858 -20.03 -18.04 -11.11
C ARG A 858 -21.44 -18.56 -11.35
N ASP A 859 -22.24 -18.68 -10.31
CA ASP A 859 -23.61 -19.18 -10.43
C ASP A 859 -24.48 -18.29 -11.31
N ASP A 860 -24.31 -16.97 -11.22
CA ASP A 860 -25.09 -16.00 -11.96
C ASP A 860 -24.67 -15.86 -13.43
N GLN A 861 -23.40 -16.07 -13.77
CA GLN A 861 -22.84 -15.70 -15.06
C GLN A 861 -22.36 -16.87 -15.93
N GLN A 862 -22.13 -18.08 -15.37
CA GLN A 862 -21.58 -19.21 -16.14
C GLN A 862 -22.47 -19.62 -17.33
N ALA A 863 -23.80 -19.56 -17.19
CA ALA A 863 -24.73 -19.91 -18.27
C ALA A 863 -24.67 -18.88 -19.40
N ASN A 864 -24.56 -17.60 -19.07
CA ASN A 864 -24.39 -16.55 -20.06
C ASN A 864 -23.04 -16.65 -20.76
N LEU A 865 -21.96 -16.95 -20.04
CA LEU A 865 -20.64 -17.21 -20.64
C LEU A 865 -20.70 -18.33 -21.67
N THR A 866 -21.36 -19.45 -21.33
CA THR A 866 -21.53 -20.59 -22.27
C THR A 866 -22.27 -20.18 -23.52
N GLY A 867 -23.39 -19.46 -23.37
CA GLY A 867 -24.18 -18.98 -24.52
C GLY A 867 -23.39 -18.03 -25.39
N TRP A 868 -22.67 -17.08 -24.80
CA TRP A 868 -21.86 -16.12 -25.53
C TRP A 868 -20.70 -16.80 -26.29
N LEU A 869 -19.93 -17.68 -25.63
CA LEU A 869 -18.82 -18.44 -26.24
C LEU A 869 -19.28 -19.35 -27.38
N SER A 870 -20.51 -19.87 -27.31
CA SER A 870 -21.06 -20.72 -28.38
C SER A 870 -21.44 -19.92 -29.62
N ALA A 871 -21.61 -18.62 -29.50
CA ALA A 871 -22.00 -17.71 -30.62
C ALA A 871 -20.76 -17.02 -31.23
N HIS A 872 -19.63 -17.04 -30.59
CA HIS A 872 -18.40 -16.39 -31.00
C HIS A 872 -17.24 -17.37 -31.10
#